data_8b8b4b9b539ccc8b6f29ac4bc5c64457
#
_entry.id   8b8b4b9b539ccc8b6f29ac4bc5c64457
#
_cell.length_a   1.000
_cell.length_b   1.000
_cell.length_c   1.000
_cell.angle_alpha   90.00
_cell.angle_beta   90.00
_cell.angle_gamma   90.00
#
_symmetry.space_group_name_H-M   'P 1'
#
loop_
_entity.id
_entity.type
_entity.pdbx_description
1 polymer ?
#
loop_
_entity_poly.entity_id
_entity_poly.type
_entity_poly.pdbx_seq_one_letter_code
_entity_poly.pdbx_strand_id
1 'polypeptide(L)'
;MKLQRSFLQLAASCSATLLASATSTIALAAGDTLDEVIVTATRHAQQLRDYPGGISLVDASSVALVGSTHNSELINRAPGAMIQRNSGQESLTAIRSPVLSGPGSCGVFLFLENSVPIRPTGFCNVNEMFEINAEQAQSIEVLRGPAGVVYGSGAMHGAINVIPSEPAQLPARSFGLEVGPDEFYRARVSMRALGKDTDIGGNAFVTHDGGWRAQSGLEEQKLNVTLDHRLDDANLGLSLSATNLNQETAGFIQGFNSYKNETIAKSNANPEAYRDAYAVRLVGSYQTRINDSMTLDVRPYVRHSRMNFLQHFLVGKPLEDNGQDSVGVISSLDFTVLTDTHLLTGIDLEFADGFLKETQSRPSTDGTPAANAIRPAGKHYDYAVKSEVAAAYAQVEQPVMEKLKLTGGARLEYVNYDYDNKMIAGNTRDDGTSCVGGCLYSRPADRKDDFTSFTSKVAATYDLSDGLIVYLTGTRAYRAPDTSELYRLQRQQSIADLDSERLDSVEAGARGAVGPLTYSLAVFTMNKDNVIFRDSSGFNVSNGKTRHKGVEYELNWSPLADLTLTGAGTYAKHTYDFNRSIDGGETIVSGKDIDTAPRHVNTARALWAFMPAARAELEWVSVGSYWADAINQHKYDGHDLLNLRLGWNVTDNWNVMARVNNLTDRAYADRADYAFGNYRYFPGRGRTLFVEARYEVK
;
A
#
# COMPACT_ATOMS: atom_id res chain seq x y z
N MET A 1 12.10 -32.21 -1.39
CA MET A 1 12.98 -32.94 -0.46
C MET A 1 14.28 -33.44 -1.15
N LYS A 2 15.01 -32.56 -1.85
CA LYS A 2 16.33 -32.90 -2.50
C LYS A 2 17.27 -31.68 -2.67
N LEU A 3 17.10 -30.59 -1.92
CA LEU A 3 18.00 -29.43 -1.97
C LEU A 3 18.67 -29.08 -0.61
N GLN A 4 18.52 -29.91 0.39
CA GLN A 4 18.95 -29.64 1.78
C GLN A 4 20.41 -30.04 2.12
N ARG A 5 21.26 -30.36 1.14
CA ARG A 5 22.63 -30.85 1.44
C ARG A 5 23.81 -30.05 0.90
N SER A 6 23.61 -28.89 0.29
CA SER A 6 24.72 -28.15 -0.36
C SER A 6 25.18 -26.86 0.34
N PHE A 7 24.57 -26.43 1.43
CA PHE A 7 24.89 -25.13 2.05
C PHE A 7 25.80 -25.14 3.29
N LEU A 8 26.22 -26.30 3.77
CA LEU A 8 26.97 -26.42 5.05
C LEU A 8 28.50 -26.52 4.91
N GLN A 9 29.10 -26.31 3.76
CA GLN A 9 30.56 -26.48 3.58
C GLN A 9 31.38 -25.22 3.25
N LEU A 10 30.81 -24.01 3.32
CA LEU A 10 31.57 -22.77 2.96
C LEU A 10 31.86 -21.80 4.12
N ALA A 11 31.68 -22.19 5.36
CA ALA A 11 31.84 -21.29 6.52
C ALA A 11 33.08 -21.58 7.40
N ALA A 12 34.17 -22.03 6.85
CA ALA A 12 35.41 -22.18 7.65
C ALA A 12 36.64 -21.89 6.81
N SER A 13 37.11 -20.65 6.80
CA SER A 13 38.51 -20.21 6.67
C SER A 13 38.59 -18.74 6.26
N CYS A 14 38.84 -17.86 7.23
CA CYS A 14 39.66 -16.64 7.03
C CYS A 14 39.89 -15.98 8.41
N SER A 15 41.09 -16.20 8.92
CA SER A 15 41.61 -15.50 10.11
C SER A 15 42.49 -14.32 9.67
N ALA A 16 42.27 -13.20 10.34
CA ALA A 16 43.20 -12.11 10.70
C ALA A 16 44.18 -11.58 9.68
N THR A 17 44.13 -10.28 9.38
CA THR A 17 45.26 -9.32 9.66
C THR A 17 44.92 -7.89 9.21
N LEU A 18 45.28 -6.93 10.09
CA LEU A 18 45.73 -5.54 9.90
C LEU A 18 44.72 -4.38 9.78
N LEU A 19 44.77 -3.56 10.85
CA LEU A 19 44.33 -2.17 10.95
C LEU A 19 45.14 -1.26 9.98
N ALA A 20 44.41 -0.42 9.23
CA ALA A 20 44.89 0.87 8.80
C ALA A 20 43.72 1.86 8.79
N SER A 21 43.84 2.88 9.62
CA SER A 21 42.86 3.96 9.80
C SER A 21 42.80 4.89 8.60
N ALA A 22 41.67 4.91 7.88
CA ALA A 22 41.29 5.99 7.01
C ALA A 22 40.01 6.63 7.51
N THR A 23 40.07 7.85 7.98
CA THR A 23 38.95 8.67 8.41
C THR A 23 38.16 9.15 7.19
N SER A 24 37.14 8.38 6.82
CA SER A 24 36.09 8.88 5.92
C SER A 24 35.06 9.59 6.79
N THR A 25 35.00 10.90 6.71
CA THR A 25 33.90 11.70 7.26
C THR A 25 32.62 11.33 6.55
N ILE A 26 31.80 10.47 7.17
CA ILE A 26 30.39 10.35 6.78
C ILE A 26 29.77 11.69 7.18
N ALA A 27 29.49 12.54 6.21
CA ALA A 27 28.60 13.67 6.42
C ALA A 27 27.24 13.10 6.84
N LEU A 28 26.94 13.14 8.13
CA LEU A 28 25.58 13.08 8.60
C LEU A 28 24.86 14.24 7.94
N ALA A 29 23.89 13.97 7.08
CA ALA A 29 23.04 14.98 6.52
C ALA A 29 22.49 15.80 7.72
N ALA A 30 22.89 17.04 7.84
CA ALA A 30 22.16 18.04 8.59
C ALA A 30 20.73 17.92 8.04
N GLY A 31 19.74 17.77 8.92
CA GLY A 31 18.37 17.47 8.50
C GLY A 31 18.00 18.25 7.25
N ASP A 32 17.62 17.50 6.20
CA ASP A 32 17.32 18.06 4.90
C ASP A 32 16.39 19.26 5.09
N THR A 33 16.77 20.39 4.56
CA THR A 33 15.85 21.55 4.57
C THR A 33 14.65 21.17 3.72
N LEU A 34 13.45 21.66 4.02
CA LEU A 34 12.24 21.36 3.24
C LEU A 34 12.39 21.69 1.74
N ASP A 35 13.34 22.53 1.40
CA ASP A 35 13.68 22.91 0.03
C ASP A 35 14.50 21.86 -0.72
N GLU A 36 15.13 20.91 -0.03
CA GLU A 36 15.94 19.83 -0.62
C GLU A 36 15.14 18.54 -0.89
N VAL A 37 13.98 18.37 -0.24
CA VAL A 37 13.16 17.16 -0.41
C VAL A 37 12.31 17.29 -1.67
N ILE A 38 12.59 16.46 -2.66
CA ILE A 38 11.82 16.39 -3.91
C ILE A 38 10.86 15.21 -3.85
N VAL A 39 9.63 15.43 -4.31
CA VAL A 39 8.59 14.42 -4.45
C VAL A 39 8.18 14.30 -5.91
N THR A 40 7.89 13.09 -6.34
CA THR A 40 7.58 12.74 -7.74
C THR A 40 6.18 12.18 -7.93
N ALA A 41 5.50 11.86 -6.82
CA ALA A 41 4.12 11.36 -6.85
C ALA A 41 3.07 12.35 -7.40
N THR A 42 3.50 13.47 -7.93
CA THR A 42 2.66 14.46 -8.63
C THR A 42 2.86 14.44 -10.16
N ARG A 43 3.57 13.41 -10.67
CA ARG A 43 3.99 13.25 -12.08
C ARG A 43 4.97 14.31 -12.59
N HIS A 44 5.43 15.19 -11.75
CA HIS A 44 6.59 16.05 -11.96
C HIS A 44 7.38 16.18 -10.66
N ALA A 45 8.67 16.39 -10.78
CA ALA A 45 9.52 16.61 -9.62
C ALA A 45 9.24 18.01 -9.06
N GLN A 46 8.83 18.08 -7.78
CA GLN A 46 8.62 19.34 -7.08
C GLN A 46 9.15 19.28 -5.66
N GLN A 47 9.47 20.43 -5.10
CA GLN A 47 9.87 20.49 -3.71
C GLN A 47 8.68 20.12 -2.80
N LEU A 48 8.92 19.34 -1.77
CA LEU A 48 7.91 18.98 -0.76
C LEU A 48 7.25 20.23 -0.18
N ARG A 49 8.02 21.30 0.00
CA ARG A 49 7.57 22.61 0.45
C ARG A 49 6.38 23.14 -0.36
N ASP A 50 6.43 23.00 -1.68
CA ASP A 50 5.48 23.62 -2.61
C ASP A 50 4.21 22.81 -2.83
N TYR A 51 4.17 21.56 -2.37
CA TYR A 51 3.01 20.69 -2.56
C TYR A 51 1.84 21.11 -1.63
N PRO A 52 0.67 21.53 -2.17
CA PRO A 52 -0.49 21.92 -1.37
C PRO A 52 -1.31 20.71 -0.93
N GLY A 53 -0.80 19.93 0.03
CA GLY A 53 -1.45 18.73 0.55
C GLY A 53 -0.57 17.92 1.49
N GLY A 54 -1.13 16.88 2.08
CA GLY A 54 -0.41 15.94 2.93
C GLY A 54 0.44 14.99 2.10
N ILE A 55 1.76 14.98 2.32
CA ILE A 55 2.67 14.00 1.76
C ILE A 55 3.77 13.70 2.78
N SER A 56 4.19 12.45 2.87
CA SER A 56 5.32 12.00 3.70
C SER A 56 6.26 11.16 2.89
N LEU A 57 7.55 11.23 3.22
CA LEU A 57 8.61 10.48 2.57
C LEU A 57 9.27 9.52 3.56
N VAL A 58 9.42 8.26 3.18
CA VAL A 58 10.30 7.28 3.84
C VAL A 58 11.51 7.10 2.94
N ASP A 59 12.66 7.60 3.38
CA ASP A 59 13.90 7.59 2.59
C ASP A 59 14.62 6.22 2.61
N ALA A 60 15.61 6.04 1.71
CA ALA A 60 16.39 4.82 1.59
C ALA A 60 17.10 4.42 2.90
N SER A 61 17.56 5.40 3.68
CA SER A 61 18.25 5.14 4.95
C SER A 61 17.31 4.56 6.00
N SER A 62 16.07 5.03 6.01
CA SER A 62 14.97 4.51 6.83
C SER A 62 14.55 3.12 6.36
N VAL A 63 14.40 2.91 5.03
CA VAL A 63 14.10 1.57 4.46
C VAL A 63 15.17 0.56 4.88
N ALA A 64 16.45 0.91 4.72
CA ALA A 64 17.56 0.04 5.09
C ALA A 64 17.59 -0.24 6.61
N LEU A 65 17.40 0.79 7.45
CA LEU A 65 17.46 0.65 8.91
C LEU A 65 16.28 -0.18 9.47
N VAL A 66 15.09 -0.02 8.92
CA VAL A 66 13.92 -0.81 9.30
C VAL A 66 14.10 -2.26 8.91
N GLY A 67 14.66 -2.55 7.74
CA GLY A 67 14.86 -3.91 7.26
C GLY A 67 13.56 -4.73 7.27
N SER A 68 12.46 -4.14 6.86
CA SER A 68 11.10 -4.63 7.08
C SER A 68 10.88 -6.09 6.66
N THR A 69 10.08 -6.81 7.42
CA THR A 69 9.54 -8.13 7.04
C THR A 69 8.15 -8.01 6.45
N HIS A 70 7.52 -6.86 6.62
CA HIS A 70 6.22 -6.53 6.08
C HIS A 70 6.14 -5.02 5.79
N ASN A 71 5.51 -4.62 4.71
CA ASN A 71 5.43 -3.23 4.25
C ASN A 71 4.80 -2.27 5.27
N SER A 72 3.96 -2.77 6.18
CA SER A 72 3.39 -1.96 7.29
C SER A 72 4.45 -1.32 8.17
N GLU A 73 5.61 -1.95 8.37
CA GLU A 73 6.68 -1.42 9.21
C GLU A 73 7.31 -0.12 8.63
N LEU A 74 7.18 0.08 7.33
CA LEU A 74 7.64 1.28 6.64
C LEU A 74 6.53 2.32 6.51
N ILE A 75 5.37 1.92 5.98
CA ILE A 75 4.30 2.85 5.59
C ILE A 75 3.57 3.42 6.79
N ASN A 76 3.40 2.65 7.88
CA ASN A 76 2.78 3.15 9.11
C ASN A 76 3.62 4.22 9.85
N ARG A 77 4.82 4.54 9.36
CA ARG A 77 5.61 5.69 9.83
C ARG A 77 5.06 7.03 9.31
N ALA A 78 4.29 7.01 8.23
CA ALA A 78 3.62 8.21 7.69
C ALA A 78 2.30 8.46 8.45
N PRO A 79 2.03 9.67 8.93
CA PRO A 79 0.74 9.99 9.54
C PRO A 79 -0.39 9.78 8.54
N GLY A 80 -1.60 9.44 9.01
CA GLY A 80 -2.77 9.22 8.17
C GLY A 80 -2.81 7.89 7.41
N ALA A 81 -1.69 7.18 7.30
CA ALA A 81 -1.62 5.84 6.72
C ALA A 81 -1.62 4.78 7.81
N MET A 82 -2.37 3.71 7.61
CA MET A 82 -2.40 2.54 8.48
C MET A 82 -2.58 1.28 7.64
N ILE A 83 -1.64 0.38 7.76
CA ILE A 83 -1.73 -0.96 7.21
C ILE A 83 -1.92 -1.91 8.38
N GLN A 84 -3.05 -2.60 8.41
CA GLN A 84 -3.31 -3.69 9.33
C GLN A 84 -2.84 -5.00 8.69
N ARG A 85 -1.92 -5.67 9.36
CA ARG A 85 -1.39 -6.95 8.92
C ARG A 85 -2.39 -8.07 9.24
N ASN A 86 -2.53 -9.01 8.31
CA ASN A 86 -3.26 -10.25 8.52
C ASN A 86 -2.27 -11.41 8.70
N SER A 87 -2.23 -12.37 7.78
CA SER A 87 -1.31 -13.51 7.80
C SER A 87 -0.21 -13.31 6.76
N GLY A 88 1.04 -13.59 7.12
CA GLY A 88 2.17 -13.46 6.18
C GLY A 88 2.28 -12.05 5.61
N GLN A 89 2.20 -11.92 4.29
CA GLN A 89 2.21 -10.65 3.55
C GLN A 89 0.81 -10.08 3.31
N GLU A 90 -0.24 -10.72 3.82
CA GLU A 90 -1.59 -10.18 3.71
C GLU A 90 -1.75 -8.92 4.55
N SER A 91 -2.45 -7.93 3.98
CA SER A 91 -2.67 -6.64 4.62
C SER A 91 -3.99 -6.01 4.22
N LEU A 92 -4.47 -5.10 5.05
CA LEU A 92 -5.55 -4.18 4.74
C LEU A 92 -5.05 -2.76 4.97
N THR A 93 -5.13 -1.94 3.94
CA THR A 93 -4.60 -0.57 3.96
C THR A 93 -5.71 0.45 4.17
N ALA A 94 -5.39 1.50 4.93
CA ALA A 94 -6.20 2.69 5.10
C ALA A 94 -5.34 3.95 4.98
N ILE A 95 -5.86 4.98 4.30
CA ILE A 95 -5.28 6.31 4.25
C ILE A 95 -6.41 7.30 4.55
N ARG A 96 -6.37 7.97 5.71
CA ARG A 96 -7.47 8.86 6.18
C ARG A 96 -8.85 8.20 6.09
N SER A 97 -8.91 6.89 6.26
CA SER A 97 -10.11 6.07 6.16
C SER A 97 -10.10 4.97 7.19
N PRO A 98 -11.22 4.30 7.47
CA PRO A 98 -11.20 3.00 8.11
C PRO A 98 -10.56 1.97 7.19
N VAL A 99 -10.17 0.83 7.74
CA VAL A 99 -9.79 -0.34 6.94
C VAL A 99 -11.06 -0.90 6.30
N LEU A 100 -11.10 -0.85 4.98
CA LEU A 100 -12.29 -1.23 4.23
C LEU A 100 -12.34 -2.75 4.05
N SER A 101 -13.44 -3.33 4.51
CA SER A 101 -13.80 -4.72 4.27
C SER A 101 -15.20 -4.76 3.65
N GLY A 102 -15.30 -4.59 2.36
CA GLY A 102 -16.58 -4.61 1.63
C GLY A 102 -16.58 -5.61 0.49
N PRO A 103 -17.63 -5.66 -0.29
CA PRO A 103 -17.64 -6.36 -1.56
C PRO A 103 -16.47 -5.85 -2.40
N GLY A 104 -15.65 -6.75 -2.91
CA GLY A 104 -14.44 -6.36 -3.63
C GLY A 104 -13.27 -5.97 -2.76
N SER A 105 -13.49 -5.46 -1.57
CA SER A 105 -12.46 -5.10 -0.58
C SER A 105 -11.27 -4.31 -1.16
N CYS A 106 -11.52 -3.57 -2.22
CA CYS A 106 -10.53 -2.73 -2.84
C CYS A 106 -10.54 -1.38 -2.16
N GLY A 107 -9.40 -0.96 -1.71
CA GLY A 107 -9.25 0.32 -1.08
C GLY A 107 -9.62 1.46 -2.03
N VAL A 108 -9.78 2.60 -1.43
CA VAL A 108 -9.97 3.88 -2.12
C VAL A 108 -8.65 4.64 -2.24
N PHE A 109 -7.58 3.92 -2.39
CA PHE A 109 -6.19 4.37 -2.51
C PHE A 109 -5.49 3.59 -3.63
N LEU A 110 -4.41 4.14 -4.16
CA LEU A 110 -3.59 3.47 -5.18
C LEU A 110 -2.22 3.07 -4.63
N PHE A 111 -1.77 1.90 -5.04
CA PHE A 111 -0.36 1.53 -4.98
C PHE A 111 0.31 1.81 -6.32
N LEU A 112 1.44 2.49 -6.26
CA LEU A 112 2.22 2.90 -7.41
C LEU A 112 3.65 2.39 -7.27
N GLU A 113 4.26 2.04 -8.38
CA GLU A 113 5.69 1.85 -8.50
C GLU A 113 6.21 2.81 -9.56
N ASN A 114 7.12 3.71 -9.17
CA ASN A 114 7.60 4.79 -10.02
C ASN A 114 6.48 5.57 -10.73
N SER A 115 5.45 5.95 -9.97
CA SER A 115 4.26 6.69 -10.44
C SER A 115 3.32 5.95 -11.41
N VAL A 116 3.54 4.65 -11.63
CA VAL A 116 2.65 3.79 -12.43
C VAL A 116 1.82 2.92 -11.49
N PRO A 117 0.47 2.89 -11.60
CA PRO A 117 -0.36 1.98 -10.82
C PRO A 117 0.05 0.53 -11.04
N ILE A 118 0.14 -0.26 -9.96
CA ILE A 118 0.58 -1.65 -10.06
C ILE A 118 -0.49 -2.59 -10.61
N ARG A 119 -1.76 -2.17 -10.57
CA ARG A 119 -2.90 -2.90 -11.11
C ARG A 119 -3.78 -2.01 -11.98
N PRO A 120 -4.50 -2.59 -12.94
CA PRO A 120 -5.43 -1.83 -13.78
C PRO A 120 -6.66 -1.41 -12.99
N THR A 121 -7.28 -0.33 -13.45
CA THR A 121 -8.54 0.18 -12.89
C THR A 121 -9.62 -0.91 -12.93
N GLY A 122 -10.30 -1.10 -11.80
CA GLY A 122 -11.35 -2.10 -11.61
C GLY A 122 -10.87 -3.50 -11.21
N PHE A 123 -9.55 -3.74 -11.14
CA PHE A 123 -8.96 -5.03 -10.79
C PHE A 123 -8.06 -4.91 -9.57
N CYS A 124 -8.57 -4.44 -8.48
CA CYS A 124 -7.77 -4.33 -7.28
C CYS A 124 -7.90 -5.55 -6.36
N ASN A 125 -6.91 -5.71 -5.48
CA ASN A 125 -6.95 -6.66 -4.37
C ASN A 125 -6.34 -5.98 -3.14
N VAL A 126 -6.99 -6.06 -1.99
CA VAL A 126 -6.49 -5.42 -0.74
C VAL A 126 -5.08 -5.87 -0.35
N ASN A 127 -4.68 -7.07 -0.76
CA ASN A 127 -3.40 -7.66 -0.41
C ASN A 127 -2.32 -7.40 -1.46
N GLU A 128 -2.52 -6.51 -2.42
CA GLU A 128 -1.62 -6.31 -3.57
C GLU A 128 -0.24 -5.72 -3.24
N MET A 129 -0.03 -5.20 -2.03
CA MET A 129 1.25 -4.61 -1.64
C MET A 129 2.45 -5.55 -1.72
N PHE A 130 2.26 -6.87 -1.65
CA PHE A 130 3.37 -7.81 -1.83
C PHE A 130 3.94 -7.79 -3.26
N GLU A 131 3.22 -7.23 -4.22
CA GLU A 131 3.68 -7.10 -5.60
C GLU A 131 4.75 -6.00 -5.79
N ILE A 132 5.09 -5.24 -4.74
CA ILE A 132 6.06 -4.14 -4.78
C ILE A 132 7.28 -4.49 -3.92
N ASN A 133 8.48 -4.18 -4.40
CA ASN A 133 9.72 -4.30 -3.62
C ASN A 133 9.95 -3.02 -2.80
N ALA A 134 9.19 -2.83 -1.73
CA ALA A 134 9.36 -1.72 -0.81
C ALA A 134 10.57 -1.90 0.12
N GLU A 135 11.01 -3.12 0.32
CA GLU A 135 12.13 -3.51 1.21
C GLU A 135 13.50 -3.07 0.69
N GLN A 136 13.60 -2.72 -0.58
CA GLN A 136 14.81 -2.21 -1.24
C GLN A 136 14.53 -0.93 -2.03
N ALA A 137 13.47 -0.20 -1.68
CA ALA A 137 13.12 1.05 -2.34
C ALA A 137 14.13 2.16 -2.04
N GLN A 138 14.31 3.06 -2.99
CA GLN A 138 15.02 4.34 -2.79
C GLN A 138 14.21 5.25 -1.88
N SER A 139 12.89 5.28 -2.09
CA SER A 139 11.98 6.02 -1.23
C SER A 139 10.55 5.50 -1.36
N ILE A 140 9.73 5.82 -0.36
CA ILE A 140 8.29 5.58 -0.39
C ILE A 140 7.61 6.91 -0.11
N GLU A 141 6.81 7.38 -1.07
CA GLU A 141 6.02 8.59 -0.95
C GLU A 141 4.57 8.21 -0.58
N VAL A 142 4.05 8.76 0.51
CA VAL A 142 2.68 8.53 0.95
C VAL A 142 1.88 9.81 0.79
N LEU A 143 1.05 9.87 -0.26
CA LEU A 143 0.13 10.97 -0.51
C LEU A 143 -1.14 10.74 0.29
N ARG A 144 -1.55 11.73 1.06
CA ARG A 144 -2.72 11.69 1.93
C ARG A 144 -3.79 12.65 1.43
N GLY A 145 -4.99 12.14 1.28
CA GLY A 145 -6.09 12.84 0.65
C GLY A 145 -6.13 12.66 -0.87
N PRO A 146 -7.14 13.22 -1.55
CA PRO A 146 -7.40 12.91 -2.95
C PRO A 146 -6.27 13.31 -3.89
N ALA A 147 -5.74 12.35 -4.63
CA ALA A 147 -4.76 12.52 -5.71
C ALA A 147 -5.35 12.24 -7.11
N GLY A 148 -6.68 12.25 -7.21
CA GLY A 148 -7.41 11.82 -8.41
C GLY A 148 -7.21 12.67 -9.65
N VAL A 149 -6.81 13.94 -9.56
CA VAL A 149 -6.51 14.77 -10.74
C VAL A 149 -5.38 14.15 -11.55
N VAL A 150 -4.35 13.67 -10.88
CA VAL A 150 -3.17 13.09 -11.52
C VAL A 150 -3.34 11.60 -11.79
N TYR A 151 -3.99 10.86 -10.87
CA TYR A 151 -4.04 9.39 -10.92
C TYR A 151 -5.41 8.79 -11.21
N GLY A 152 -6.49 9.59 -11.18
CA GLY A 152 -7.84 9.14 -11.53
C GLY A 152 -8.50 8.26 -10.48
N SER A 153 -9.28 7.32 -10.98
CA SER A 153 -10.06 6.39 -10.16
C SER A 153 -9.16 5.59 -9.20
N GLY A 154 -9.64 5.42 -7.96
CA GLY A 154 -8.90 4.73 -6.90
C GLY A 154 -8.05 5.64 -6.02
N ALA A 155 -7.54 6.79 -6.48
CA ALA A 155 -6.75 7.71 -5.65
C ALA A 155 -7.62 8.68 -4.83
N MET A 156 -8.74 8.21 -4.27
CA MET A 156 -9.70 9.05 -3.54
C MET A 156 -9.19 9.47 -2.16
N HIS A 157 -8.62 8.54 -1.41
CA HIS A 157 -8.09 8.80 -0.07
C HIS A 157 -6.59 9.03 -0.05
N GLY A 158 -5.88 8.63 -1.11
CA GLY A 158 -4.45 8.79 -1.23
C GLY A 158 -3.79 7.83 -2.20
N ALA A 159 -2.47 7.88 -2.22
CA ALA A 159 -1.63 6.96 -2.97
C ALA A 159 -0.33 6.65 -2.22
N ILE A 160 0.20 5.46 -2.41
CA ILE A 160 1.51 5.02 -1.91
C ILE A 160 2.38 4.75 -3.14
N ASN A 161 3.43 5.55 -3.33
CA ASN A 161 4.32 5.45 -4.47
C ASN A 161 5.68 4.95 -4.00
N VAL A 162 6.06 3.76 -4.43
CA VAL A 162 7.36 3.17 -4.15
C VAL A 162 8.30 3.49 -5.31
N ILE A 163 9.39 4.17 -5.02
CA ILE A 163 10.40 4.56 -6.00
C ILE A 163 11.56 3.55 -5.92
N PRO A 164 11.79 2.75 -6.97
CA PRO A 164 12.96 1.89 -7.06
C PRO A 164 14.25 2.70 -7.12
N SER A 165 15.36 2.14 -6.67
CA SER A 165 16.66 2.80 -6.79
C SER A 165 17.09 2.91 -8.25
N GLU A 166 17.52 4.11 -8.66
CA GLU A 166 18.18 4.32 -9.93
C GLU A 166 19.58 3.66 -9.92
N PRO A 167 20.15 3.29 -11.09
CA PRO A 167 21.46 2.66 -11.13
C PRO A 167 22.56 3.43 -10.38
N ALA A 168 22.59 4.76 -10.49
CA ALA A 168 23.59 5.60 -9.84
C ALA A 168 23.53 5.56 -8.29
N GLN A 169 22.38 5.25 -7.73
CA GLN A 169 22.13 5.20 -6.28
C GLN A 169 22.48 3.84 -5.66
N LEU A 170 22.61 2.79 -6.47
CA LEU A 170 22.96 1.46 -6.01
C LEU A 170 24.46 1.36 -5.72
N PRO A 171 24.91 0.46 -4.82
CA PRO A 171 26.34 0.13 -4.69
C PRO A 171 26.83 -0.58 -5.97
N ALA A 172 28.14 -0.52 -6.25
CA ALA A 172 28.70 -1.26 -7.37
C ALA A 172 28.36 -2.76 -7.25
N ARG A 173 28.49 -3.30 -6.05
CA ARG A 173 28.01 -4.65 -5.69
C ARG A 173 27.67 -4.69 -4.21
N SER A 174 26.57 -5.34 -3.86
CA SER A 174 26.21 -5.59 -2.47
C SER A 174 25.63 -7.00 -2.33
N PHE A 175 25.97 -7.65 -1.23
CA PHE A 175 25.41 -8.93 -0.85
C PHE A 175 25.12 -8.91 0.65
N GLY A 176 23.89 -9.22 1.04
CA GLY A 176 23.42 -9.25 2.43
C GLY A 176 22.83 -10.61 2.78
N LEU A 177 23.11 -11.06 4.00
CA LEU A 177 22.43 -12.22 4.62
C LEU A 177 21.83 -11.78 5.94
N GLU A 178 20.56 -12.09 6.11
CA GLU A 178 19.80 -11.80 7.32
C GLU A 178 19.25 -13.10 7.90
N VAL A 179 19.27 -13.21 9.24
CA VAL A 179 18.70 -14.32 9.98
C VAL A 179 17.79 -13.79 11.08
N GLY A 180 16.76 -14.55 11.42
CA GLY A 180 15.80 -14.21 12.44
C GLY A 180 15.18 -15.43 13.11
N PRO A 181 14.18 -15.24 13.98
CA PRO A 181 13.50 -16.34 14.65
C PRO A 181 12.58 -17.09 13.66
N ASP A 182 12.11 -18.27 14.07
CA ASP A 182 11.16 -19.12 13.34
C ASP A 182 11.66 -19.46 11.92
N GLU A 183 12.94 -19.86 11.81
CA GLU A 183 13.59 -20.22 10.54
C GLU A 183 13.59 -19.08 9.50
N PHE A 184 13.64 -17.81 9.95
CA PHE A 184 13.71 -16.69 9.02
C PHE A 184 15.12 -16.55 8.44
N TYR A 185 15.20 -16.54 7.10
CA TYR A 185 16.42 -16.30 6.34
C TYR A 185 16.09 -15.39 5.15
N ARG A 186 16.93 -14.36 4.93
CA ARG A 186 16.83 -13.50 3.76
C ARG A 186 18.19 -13.26 3.15
N ALA A 187 18.32 -13.48 1.83
CA ALA A 187 19.48 -13.09 1.06
C ALA A 187 19.09 -11.92 0.16
N ARG A 188 19.93 -10.86 0.14
CA ARG A 188 19.75 -9.67 -0.69
C ARG A 188 20.95 -9.48 -1.59
N VAL A 189 20.73 -8.98 -2.80
CA VAL A 189 21.74 -8.58 -3.73
C VAL A 189 21.38 -7.24 -4.36
N SER A 190 22.38 -6.39 -4.55
CA SER A 190 22.25 -5.18 -5.37
C SER A 190 23.51 -5.01 -6.20
N MET A 191 23.38 -4.50 -7.42
CA MET A 191 24.51 -4.25 -8.29
C MET A 191 24.22 -3.15 -9.30
N ARG A 192 25.27 -2.48 -9.76
CA ARG A 192 25.20 -1.51 -10.85
C ARG A 192 26.38 -1.63 -11.80
N ALA A 193 26.17 -1.19 -13.03
CA ALA A 193 27.20 -0.90 -14.01
C ALA A 193 26.90 0.47 -14.62
N LEU A 194 27.81 1.41 -14.45
CA LEU A 194 27.71 2.77 -14.99
C LEU A 194 28.56 2.88 -16.24
N GLY A 195 27.94 3.28 -17.35
CA GLY A 195 28.60 3.51 -18.63
C GLY A 195 28.65 5.00 -18.99
N LYS A 196 29.15 5.32 -20.18
CA LYS A 196 29.20 6.69 -20.66
C LYS A 196 27.77 7.24 -20.86
N ASP A 197 26.94 6.48 -21.55
CA ASP A 197 25.60 6.91 -21.97
C ASP A 197 24.50 5.96 -21.43
N THR A 198 24.88 4.80 -20.89
CA THR A 198 23.94 3.78 -20.40
C THR A 198 24.35 3.30 -19.02
N ASP A 199 23.44 3.42 -18.08
CA ASP A 199 23.58 2.88 -16.74
C ASP A 199 22.56 1.74 -16.55
N ILE A 200 22.99 0.68 -15.90
CA ILE A 200 22.11 -0.44 -15.52
C ILE A 200 22.33 -0.78 -14.06
N GLY A 201 21.27 -1.05 -13.36
CA GLY A 201 21.33 -1.47 -11.97
C GLY A 201 20.15 -2.32 -11.60
N GLY A 202 20.25 -2.99 -10.45
CA GLY A 202 19.13 -3.76 -9.94
C GLY A 202 19.39 -4.29 -8.56
N ASN A 203 18.31 -4.67 -7.92
CA ASN A 203 18.30 -5.30 -6.62
C ASN A 203 17.32 -6.47 -6.59
N ALA A 204 17.60 -7.43 -5.76
CA ALA A 204 16.73 -8.58 -5.55
C ALA A 204 16.90 -9.12 -4.13
N PHE A 205 15.86 -9.80 -3.66
CA PHE A 205 15.99 -10.63 -2.48
C PHE A 205 15.17 -11.93 -2.58
N VAL A 206 15.56 -12.88 -1.77
CA VAL A 206 14.79 -14.09 -1.50
C VAL A 206 14.64 -14.22 0.01
N THR A 207 13.42 -14.51 0.47
CA THR A 207 13.07 -14.70 1.88
C THR A 207 12.45 -16.07 2.08
N HIS A 208 12.85 -16.73 3.15
CA HIS A 208 12.16 -17.86 3.76
C HIS A 208 11.82 -17.47 5.21
N ASP A 209 10.56 -17.65 5.63
CA ASP A 209 10.10 -17.53 7.01
C ASP A 209 9.30 -18.79 7.34
N GLY A 210 9.75 -19.59 8.29
CA GLY A 210 9.06 -20.82 8.71
C GLY A 210 7.72 -20.55 9.41
N GLY A 211 7.45 -19.28 9.75
CA GLY A 211 6.20 -18.85 10.37
C GLY A 211 6.18 -19.05 11.89
N TRP A 212 5.74 -18.03 12.61
CA TRP A 212 5.67 -18.07 14.08
C TRP A 212 4.38 -18.73 14.63
N ARG A 213 3.42 -19.00 13.75
CA ARG A 213 2.19 -19.76 14.01
C ARG A 213 2.25 -21.11 13.29
N ALA A 214 1.40 -22.04 13.67
CA ALA A 214 1.30 -23.31 12.98
C ALA A 214 0.87 -23.12 11.51
N GLN A 215 1.59 -23.73 10.58
CA GLN A 215 1.39 -23.62 9.12
C GLN A 215 1.14 -22.15 8.72
N SER A 216 2.14 -21.30 8.89
CA SER A 216 2.11 -19.87 8.54
C SER A 216 3.41 -19.40 7.88
N GLY A 217 4.17 -20.33 7.33
CA GLY A 217 5.41 -20.04 6.64
C GLY A 217 5.20 -19.33 5.31
N LEU A 218 6.24 -18.69 4.80
CA LEU A 218 6.22 -18.07 3.48
C LEU A 218 7.58 -18.13 2.78
N GLU A 219 7.52 -18.12 1.47
CA GLU A 219 8.65 -17.87 0.58
C GLU A 219 8.31 -16.69 -0.32
N GLU A 220 9.23 -15.72 -0.41
CA GLU A 220 9.05 -14.52 -1.20
C GLU A 220 10.31 -14.21 -1.99
N GLN A 221 10.15 -13.87 -3.26
CA GLN A 221 11.22 -13.40 -4.13
C GLN A 221 10.79 -12.09 -4.79
N LYS A 222 11.66 -11.09 -4.77
CA LYS A 222 11.45 -9.82 -5.46
C LYS A 222 12.69 -9.40 -6.23
N LEU A 223 12.47 -8.78 -7.39
CA LEU A 223 13.50 -8.30 -8.30
C LEU A 223 13.07 -6.95 -8.87
N ASN A 224 14.00 -5.99 -8.87
CA ASN A 224 13.90 -4.78 -9.68
C ASN A 224 15.18 -4.64 -10.52
N VAL A 225 15.04 -4.32 -11.80
CA VAL A 225 16.14 -3.97 -12.71
C VAL A 225 15.77 -2.68 -13.42
N THR A 226 16.69 -1.72 -13.40
CA THR A 226 16.54 -0.41 -14.04
C THR A 226 17.66 -0.19 -15.04
N LEU A 227 17.34 0.32 -16.22
CA LEU A 227 18.26 0.76 -17.23
C LEU A 227 17.93 2.21 -17.56
N ASP A 228 18.95 3.07 -17.56
CA ASP A 228 18.86 4.47 -17.95
C ASP A 228 19.84 4.73 -19.10
N HIS A 229 19.35 5.28 -20.20
CA HIS A 229 20.14 5.63 -21.37
C HIS A 229 19.97 7.11 -21.72
N ARG A 230 21.06 7.83 -21.67
CA ARG A 230 21.11 9.27 -21.97
C ARG A 230 21.32 9.47 -23.47
N LEU A 231 20.42 10.22 -24.08
CA LEU A 231 20.54 10.80 -25.41
C LEU A 231 20.89 12.29 -25.30
N ASP A 232 21.22 12.94 -26.40
CA ASP A 232 21.61 14.37 -26.38
C ASP A 232 20.51 15.25 -25.76
N ASP A 233 19.24 15.05 -26.14
CA ASP A 233 18.10 15.84 -25.69
C ASP A 233 17.01 15.02 -24.96
N ALA A 234 17.29 13.74 -24.64
CA ALA A 234 16.31 12.86 -24.04
C ALA A 234 16.95 11.81 -23.11
N ASN A 235 16.15 11.30 -22.17
CA ASN A 235 16.46 10.12 -21.37
C ASN A 235 15.48 8.98 -21.70
N LEU A 236 16.02 7.81 -21.91
CA LEU A 236 15.25 6.57 -22.05
C LEU A 236 15.47 5.73 -20.80
N GLY A 237 14.40 5.32 -20.14
CA GLY A 237 14.45 4.40 -19.02
C GLY A 237 13.68 3.12 -19.32
N LEU A 238 14.11 2.04 -18.68
CA LEU A 238 13.39 0.78 -18.66
C LEU A 238 13.46 0.20 -17.26
N SER A 239 12.33 -0.10 -16.64
CA SER A 239 12.23 -0.70 -15.33
C SER A 239 11.46 -2.01 -15.39
N LEU A 240 12.07 -3.09 -14.94
CA LEU A 240 11.47 -4.41 -14.78
C LEU A 240 11.32 -4.71 -13.30
N SER A 241 10.09 -5.04 -12.87
CA SER A 241 9.79 -5.54 -11.54
C SER A 241 9.18 -6.92 -11.63
N ALA A 242 9.62 -7.84 -10.78
CA ALA A 242 9.06 -9.18 -10.68
C ALA A 242 8.96 -9.60 -9.21
N THR A 243 7.83 -10.18 -8.85
CA THR A 243 7.57 -10.68 -7.49
C THR A 243 6.94 -12.06 -7.54
N ASN A 244 7.28 -12.89 -6.57
CA ASN A 244 6.65 -14.20 -6.35
C ASN A 244 6.47 -14.39 -4.84
N LEU A 245 5.28 -14.84 -4.45
CA LEU A 245 4.90 -15.15 -3.08
C LEU A 245 4.26 -16.53 -3.04
N ASN A 246 4.76 -17.39 -2.15
CA ASN A 246 4.11 -18.63 -1.76
C ASN A 246 3.98 -18.61 -0.24
N GLN A 247 2.76 -18.58 0.29
CA GLN A 247 2.57 -18.53 1.73
C GLN A 247 1.46 -19.45 2.22
N GLU A 248 1.69 -20.02 3.40
CA GLU A 248 0.66 -20.62 4.24
C GLU A 248 -0.09 -19.53 4.99
N THR A 249 -1.41 -19.65 5.13
CA THR A 249 -2.26 -18.60 5.69
C THR A 249 -2.93 -19.04 6.98
N ALA A 250 -2.46 -18.58 8.12
CA ALA A 250 -2.96 -18.99 9.43
C ALA A 250 -4.30 -18.36 9.85
N GLY A 251 -4.81 -17.39 9.13
CA GLY A 251 -6.09 -16.76 9.41
C GLY A 251 -6.24 -16.14 10.81
N PHE A 252 -7.48 -15.75 11.16
CA PHE A 252 -7.80 -15.18 12.47
C PHE A 252 -8.00 -16.27 13.54
N ILE A 253 -7.81 -15.88 14.80
CA ILE A 253 -8.22 -16.64 15.99
C ILE A 253 -9.49 -16.03 16.59
N GLN A 254 -10.28 -16.80 17.32
CA GLN A 254 -11.57 -16.38 17.88
C GLN A 254 -11.58 -16.35 19.41
N GLY A 255 -12.45 -15.52 19.94
CA GLY A 255 -12.71 -15.41 21.38
C GLY A 255 -12.18 -14.12 21.99
N PHE A 256 -12.85 -13.61 23.02
CA PHE A 256 -12.49 -12.35 23.67
C PHE A 256 -11.06 -12.40 24.23
N ASN A 257 -10.22 -11.45 23.78
CA ASN A 257 -8.79 -11.35 24.16
C ASN A 257 -7.95 -12.63 23.91
N SER A 258 -8.37 -13.49 22.97
CA SER A 258 -7.67 -14.75 22.65
C SER A 258 -6.21 -14.56 22.23
N TYR A 259 -5.85 -13.43 21.65
CA TYR A 259 -4.48 -13.07 21.29
C TYR A 259 -3.53 -12.95 22.49
N LYS A 260 -4.05 -12.80 23.71
CA LYS A 260 -3.25 -12.77 24.96
C LYS A 260 -2.87 -14.16 25.45
N ASN A 261 -3.46 -15.21 24.91
CA ASN A 261 -3.09 -16.59 25.19
C ASN A 261 -2.15 -17.10 24.08
N GLU A 262 -0.90 -17.33 24.43
CA GLU A 262 0.15 -17.70 23.47
C GLU A 262 -0.19 -18.98 22.67
N THR A 263 -0.74 -20.00 23.33
CA THR A 263 -1.12 -21.27 22.67
C THR A 263 -2.20 -21.03 21.62
N ILE A 264 -3.21 -20.18 21.93
CA ILE A 264 -4.26 -19.84 20.98
C ILE A 264 -3.69 -18.93 19.87
N ALA A 265 -2.86 -17.94 20.24
CA ALA A 265 -2.25 -17.03 19.26
C ALA A 265 -1.39 -17.77 18.23
N LYS A 266 -0.69 -18.83 18.63
CA LYS A 266 0.12 -19.67 17.74
C LYS A 266 -0.67 -20.73 16.95
N SER A 267 -1.95 -20.92 17.27
CA SER A 267 -2.78 -21.92 16.58
C SER A 267 -3.20 -21.48 15.18
N ASN A 268 -3.49 -22.45 14.32
CA ASN A 268 -4.08 -22.26 13.00
C ASN A 268 -5.29 -23.18 12.85
N ALA A 269 -6.45 -22.61 12.63
CA ALA A 269 -7.70 -23.37 12.43
C ALA A 269 -7.84 -23.93 11.00
N ASN A 270 -7.01 -23.45 10.06
CA ASN A 270 -7.08 -23.78 8.63
C ASN A 270 -5.67 -24.10 8.08
N PRO A 271 -5.05 -25.21 8.52
CA PRO A 271 -3.68 -25.52 8.14
C PRO A 271 -3.47 -25.79 6.64
N GLU A 272 -4.57 -26.00 5.90
CA GLU A 272 -4.58 -26.18 4.44
C GLU A 272 -4.64 -24.85 3.67
N ALA A 273 -4.81 -23.73 4.35
CA ALA A 273 -4.97 -22.44 3.69
C ALA A 273 -3.64 -21.89 3.19
N TYR A 274 -3.67 -21.34 1.98
CA TYR A 274 -2.50 -20.81 1.30
C TYR A 274 -2.87 -19.64 0.38
N ARG A 275 -1.84 -18.90 -0.04
CA ARG A 275 -1.89 -17.87 -1.09
C ARG A 275 -0.61 -17.93 -1.90
N ASP A 276 -0.75 -18.25 -3.18
CA ASP A 276 0.32 -18.18 -4.16
C ASP A 276 0.03 -17.07 -5.14
N ALA A 277 1.01 -16.19 -5.36
CA ALA A 277 0.84 -15.05 -6.23
C ALA A 277 2.15 -14.65 -6.89
N TYR A 278 2.07 -14.16 -8.12
CA TYR A 278 3.21 -13.54 -8.78
C TYR A 278 2.77 -12.38 -9.66
N ALA A 279 3.68 -11.42 -9.83
CA ALA A 279 3.47 -10.29 -10.72
C ALA A 279 4.76 -9.92 -11.45
N VAL A 280 4.60 -9.46 -12.70
CA VAL A 280 5.70 -8.92 -13.52
C VAL A 280 5.22 -7.62 -14.15
N ARG A 281 6.03 -6.58 -14.03
CA ARG A 281 5.77 -5.27 -14.65
C ARG A 281 6.99 -4.82 -15.42
N LEU A 282 6.77 -4.30 -16.63
CA LEU A 282 7.78 -3.63 -17.43
C LEU A 282 7.28 -2.23 -17.74
N VAL A 283 8.05 -1.23 -17.37
CA VAL A 283 7.74 0.20 -17.58
C VAL A 283 8.87 0.81 -18.39
N GLY A 284 8.54 1.37 -19.54
CA GLY A 284 9.43 2.26 -20.29
C GLY A 284 9.25 3.70 -19.82
N SER A 285 10.27 4.52 -19.93
CA SER A 285 10.16 5.98 -19.78
C SER A 285 10.91 6.67 -20.90
N TYR A 286 10.27 7.65 -21.50
CA TYR A 286 10.89 8.57 -22.46
C TYR A 286 10.67 9.98 -21.97
N GLN A 287 11.74 10.62 -21.50
CA GLN A 287 11.69 12.00 -21.05
C GLN A 287 12.56 12.86 -21.96
N THR A 288 11.98 13.92 -22.51
CA THR A 288 12.71 14.84 -23.37
C THR A 288 12.33 16.29 -23.09
N ARG A 289 13.34 17.16 -23.18
CA ARG A 289 13.13 18.59 -23.19
C ARG A 289 12.88 19.06 -24.63
N ILE A 290 11.61 19.41 -24.93
CA ILE A 290 11.22 19.91 -26.26
C ILE A 290 11.84 21.29 -26.50
N ASN A 291 11.89 22.12 -25.46
CA ASN A 291 12.56 23.41 -25.41
C ASN A 291 12.83 23.81 -23.95
N ASP A 292 13.38 25.01 -23.69
CA ASP A 292 13.79 25.47 -22.35
C ASP A 292 12.63 25.52 -21.34
N SER A 293 11.38 25.60 -21.81
CA SER A 293 10.19 25.71 -20.97
C SER A 293 9.23 24.51 -21.05
N MET A 294 9.60 23.44 -21.79
CA MET A 294 8.65 22.35 -22.05
C MET A 294 9.35 20.99 -21.97
N THR A 295 8.86 20.15 -21.08
CA THR A 295 9.33 18.76 -20.87
C THR A 295 8.16 17.79 -21.13
N LEU A 296 8.43 16.78 -21.95
CA LEU A 296 7.52 15.66 -22.19
C LEU A 296 8.03 14.43 -21.46
N ASP A 297 7.14 13.75 -20.74
CA ASP A 297 7.37 12.43 -20.13
C ASP A 297 6.30 11.46 -20.63
N VAL A 298 6.72 10.31 -21.19
CA VAL A 298 5.82 9.26 -21.69
C VAL A 298 6.26 7.93 -21.12
N ARG A 299 5.35 7.24 -20.43
CA ARG A 299 5.61 5.97 -19.75
C ARG A 299 4.69 4.87 -20.26
N PRO A 300 5.06 4.14 -21.32
CA PRO A 300 4.37 2.91 -21.70
C PRO A 300 4.67 1.81 -20.70
N TYR A 301 3.68 0.94 -20.43
CA TYR A 301 3.86 -0.18 -19.52
C TYR A 301 3.07 -1.41 -19.95
N VAL A 302 3.56 -2.56 -19.48
CA VAL A 302 2.85 -3.83 -19.51
C VAL A 302 2.90 -4.47 -18.14
N ARG A 303 1.79 -5.11 -17.73
CA ARG A 303 1.66 -5.76 -16.42
C ARG A 303 1.00 -7.12 -16.57
N HIS A 304 1.46 -8.06 -15.78
CA HIS A 304 0.91 -9.40 -15.67
C HIS A 304 0.89 -9.80 -14.20
N SER A 305 -0.25 -10.28 -13.70
CA SER A 305 -0.33 -10.84 -12.36
C SER A 305 -1.30 -12.00 -12.29
N ARG A 306 -1.01 -12.95 -11.39
CA ARG A 306 -1.85 -14.10 -11.08
C ARG A 306 -1.84 -14.35 -9.58
N MET A 307 -2.98 -14.81 -9.06
CA MET A 307 -3.13 -15.18 -7.67
C MET A 307 -4.06 -16.38 -7.53
N ASN A 308 -3.66 -17.34 -6.72
CA ASN A 308 -4.46 -18.50 -6.35
C ASN A 308 -4.45 -18.60 -4.81
N PHE A 309 -5.63 -18.61 -4.19
CA PHE A 309 -5.70 -18.71 -2.73
C PHE A 309 -6.98 -19.38 -2.22
N LEU A 310 -6.83 -20.10 -1.10
CA LEU A 310 -7.97 -20.69 -0.41
C LEU A 310 -8.64 -19.65 0.49
N GLN A 311 -9.91 -19.36 0.23
CA GLN A 311 -10.71 -18.41 1.02
C GLN A 311 -11.19 -19.06 2.33
N HIS A 312 -10.24 -19.39 3.20
CA HIS A 312 -10.43 -20.13 4.46
C HIS A 312 -11.38 -19.41 5.45
N PHE A 313 -11.57 -18.10 5.27
CA PHE A 313 -12.48 -17.27 6.08
C PHE A 313 -13.96 -17.36 5.65
N LEU A 314 -14.25 -18.04 4.54
CA LEU A 314 -15.60 -18.29 4.04
C LEU A 314 -16.03 -19.72 4.35
N VAL A 315 -17.31 -19.91 4.61
CA VAL A 315 -17.93 -21.25 4.74
C VAL A 315 -17.81 -21.97 3.42
N GLY A 316 -17.34 -23.24 3.45
CA GLY A 316 -17.08 -24.04 2.27
C GLY A 316 -15.68 -23.87 1.70
N LYS A 317 -14.92 -22.88 2.17
CA LYS A 317 -13.53 -22.59 1.82
C LYS A 317 -13.27 -22.71 0.31
N PRO A 318 -13.91 -21.90 -0.54
CA PRO A 318 -13.69 -21.97 -1.96
C PRO A 318 -12.27 -21.52 -2.32
N LEU A 319 -11.75 -22.10 -3.40
CA LEU A 319 -10.50 -21.69 -4.01
C LEU A 319 -10.80 -20.60 -5.02
N GLU A 320 -10.09 -19.46 -4.91
CA GLU A 320 -10.12 -18.39 -5.89
C GLU A 320 -8.85 -18.42 -6.73
N ASP A 321 -9.02 -18.36 -8.04
CA ASP A 321 -7.99 -18.17 -9.06
C ASP A 321 -8.33 -16.90 -9.84
N ASN A 322 -7.47 -15.90 -9.80
CA ASN A 322 -7.67 -14.64 -10.49
C ASN A 322 -6.37 -14.12 -11.10
N GLY A 323 -6.51 -13.21 -12.05
CA GLY A 323 -5.37 -12.59 -12.66
C GLY A 323 -5.76 -11.53 -13.67
N GLN A 324 -4.75 -10.79 -14.13
CA GLN A 324 -4.91 -9.75 -15.14
C GLN A 324 -3.67 -9.57 -15.99
N ASP A 325 -3.90 -9.22 -17.22
CA ASP A 325 -2.93 -8.75 -18.20
C ASP A 325 -3.32 -7.34 -18.63
N SER A 326 -2.36 -6.42 -18.71
CA SER A 326 -2.67 -5.06 -19.11
C SER A 326 -1.52 -4.38 -19.82
N VAL A 327 -1.88 -3.45 -20.70
CA VAL A 327 -0.97 -2.55 -21.39
C VAL A 327 -1.53 -1.13 -21.31
N GLY A 328 -0.67 -0.16 -21.16
CA GLY A 328 -1.10 1.23 -21.10
C GLY A 328 0.03 2.20 -21.33
N VAL A 329 -0.34 3.47 -21.37
CA VAL A 329 0.57 4.60 -21.43
C VAL A 329 0.07 5.71 -20.53
N ILE A 330 0.99 6.25 -19.75
CA ILE A 330 0.81 7.45 -18.96
C ILE A 330 1.67 8.53 -19.62
N SER A 331 1.12 9.73 -19.81
CA SER A 331 1.88 10.83 -20.35
C SER A 331 1.70 12.11 -19.54
N SER A 332 2.73 12.94 -19.51
CA SER A 332 2.67 14.30 -19.02
C SER A 332 3.48 15.23 -19.89
N LEU A 333 2.93 16.41 -20.10
CA LEU A 333 3.60 17.56 -20.69
C LEU A 333 3.61 18.66 -19.65
N ASP A 334 4.80 18.98 -19.17
CA ASP A 334 5.04 20.04 -18.20
C ASP A 334 5.65 21.23 -18.92
N PHE A 335 5.02 22.39 -18.84
CA PHE A 335 5.54 23.59 -19.48
C PHE A 335 5.19 24.87 -18.76
N THR A 336 6.12 25.82 -18.82
CA THR A 336 5.94 27.16 -18.29
C THR A 336 5.30 28.04 -19.36
N VAL A 337 4.09 28.51 -19.08
CA VAL A 337 3.35 29.49 -19.89
C VAL A 337 3.51 30.85 -19.22
N LEU A 338 3.83 31.90 -19.96
CA LEU A 338 4.15 33.19 -19.39
C LEU A 338 5.33 33.09 -18.40
N THR A 339 5.62 34.15 -17.66
CA THR A 339 6.87 34.24 -16.90
C THR A 339 6.98 33.25 -15.74
N ASP A 340 5.86 32.77 -15.15
CA ASP A 340 5.87 31.93 -13.93
C ASP A 340 4.65 31.00 -13.79
N THR A 341 3.88 30.78 -14.85
CA THR A 341 2.71 29.88 -14.83
C THR A 341 3.14 28.49 -15.29
N HIS A 342 3.05 27.50 -14.41
CA HIS A 342 3.28 26.10 -14.76
C HIS A 342 1.97 25.43 -15.15
N LEU A 343 1.98 24.73 -16.26
CA LEU A 343 0.90 23.87 -16.73
C LEU A 343 1.39 22.44 -16.92
N LEU A 344 0.83 21.55 -16.14
CA LEU A 344 0.99 20.09 -16.29
C LEU A 344 -0.26 19.55 -16.96
N THR A 345 -0.14 18.87 -18.09
CA THR A 345 -1.27 18.20 -18.77
C THR A 345 -0.86 16.83 -19.26
N GLY A 346 -1.81 15.96 -19.51
CA GLY A 346 -1.49 14.64 -20.03
C GLY A 346 -2.71 13.81 -20.39
N ILE A 347 -2.42 12.66 -21.00
CA ILE A 347 -3.39 11.66 -21.44
C ILE A 347 -2.92 10.31 -20.90
N ASP A 348 -3.86 9.55 -20.34
CA ASP A 348 -3.64 8.19 -19.89
C ASP A 348 -4.56 7.25 -20.68
N LEU A 349 -4.01 6.16 -21.18
CA LEU A 349 -4.75 5.09 -21.86
C LEU A 349 -4.36 3.75 -21.25
N GLU A 350 -5.34 2.89 -21.00
CA GLU A 350 -5.11 1.56 -20.46
C GLU A 350 -6.10 0.55 -21.05
N PHE A 351 -5.60 -0.64 -21.37
CA PHE A 351 -6.37 -1.82 -21.73
C PHE A 351 -5.99 -2.96 -20.80
N ALA A 352 -6.98 -3.63 -20.26
CA ALA A 352 -6.76 -4.79 -19.39
C ALA A 352 -7.72 -5.93 -19.74
N ASP A 353 -7.24 -7.15 -19.54
CA ASP A 353 -8.03 -8.38 -19.59
C ASP A 353 -7.80 -9.13 -18.28
N GLY A 354 -8.86 -9.29 -17.50
CA GLY A 354 -8.81 -9.95 -16.23
C GLY A 354 -9.83 -11.06 -16.11
N PHE A 355 -9.58 -12.00 -15.21
CA PHE A 355 -10.50 -13.09 -14.92
C PHE A 355 -10.59 -13.37 -13.42
N LEU A 356 -11.71 -13.96 -13.03
CA LEU A 356 -11.88 -14.54 -11.71
C LEU A 356 -12.63 -15.85 -11.82
N LYS A 357 -12.09 -16.90 -11.18
CA LYS A 357 -12.74 -18.19 -11.02
C LYS A 357 -12.73 -18.59 -9.55
N GLU A 358 -13.90 -18.89 -9.01
CA GLU A 358 -14.08 -19.39 -7.66
C GLU A 358 -14.70 -20.79 -7.71
N THR A 359 -14.06 -21.76 -7.04
CA THR A 359 -14.48 -23.16 -7.07
C THR A 359 -14.47 -23.75 -5.67
N GLN A 360 -15.53 -24.43 -5.29
CA GLN A 360 -15.63 -25.22 -4.05
C GLN A 360 -15.56 -26.70 -4.40
N SER A 361 -14.54 -27.40 -3.94
CA SER A 361 -14.26 -28.77 -4.34
C SER A 361 -15.21 -29.81 -3.74
N ARG A 362 -15.85 -29.50 -2.60
CA ARG A 362 -16.72 -30.40 -1.83
C ARG A 362 -17.92 -29.62 -1.27
N PRO A 363 -19.05 -30.33 -1.00
CA PRO A 363 -20.14 -29.72 -0.24
C PRO A 363 -19.63 -29.18 1.09
N SER A 364 -20.12 -27.99 1.46
CA SER A 364 -19.75 -27.35 2.73
C SER A 364 -20.27 -28.16 3.92
N THR A 365 -19.43 -28.29 4.97
CA THR A 365 -19.76 -28.99 6.23
C THR A 365 -19.38 -28.15 7.46
N ASP A 366 -18.74 -27.01 7.26
CA ASP A 366 -18.12 -26.16 8.28
C ASP A 366 -19.04 -25.01 8.73
N GLY A 367 -20.18 -24.83 8.08
CA GLY A 367 -21.23 -23.89 8.46
C GLY A 367 -22.44 -24.52 9.14
N THR A 368 -23.44 -23.69 9.45
CA THR A 368 -24.76 -24.21 9.85
C THR A 368 -25.42 -24.97 8.67
N PRO A 369 -26.38 -25.90 8.92
CA PRO A 369 -27.06 -26.60 7.83
C PRO A 369 -27.65 -25.65 6.77
N ALA A 370 -28.26 -24.53 7.18
CA ALA A 370 -28.77 -23.53 6.26
C ALA A 370 -27.67 -22.81 5.46
N ALA A 371 -26.55 -22.48 6.10
CA ALA A 371 -25.41 -21.85 5.44
C ALA A 371 -24.76 -22.83 4.43
N ASN A 372 -24.68 -24.11 4.76
CA ASN A 372 -24.12 -25.12 3.88
C ASN A 372 -25.03 -25.39 2.67
N ALA A 373 -26.34 -25.43 2.87
CA ALA A 373 -27.33 -25.73 1.82
C ALA A 373 -27.30 -24.75 0.62
N ILE A 374 -26.93 -23.49 0.86
CA ILE A 374 -26.86 -22.44 -0.16
C ILE A 374 -25.47 -22.27 -0.80
N ARG A 375 -24.47 -23.05 -0.34
CA ARG A 375 -23.08 -23.04 -0.84
C ARG A 375 -22.73 -24.37 -1.47
N PRO A 376 -23.13 -24.59 -2.74
CA PRO A 376 -22.91 -25.87 -3.42
C PRO A 376 -21.44 -26.09 -3.72
N ALA A 377 -21.02 -27.34 -3.85
CA ALA A 377 -19.80 -27.70 -4.54
C ALA A 377 -19.90 -27.32 -6.03
N GLY A 378 -18.77 -27.14 -6.69
CA GLY A 378 -18.68 -26.72 -8.08
C GLY A 378 -18.18 -25.27 -8.20
N LYS A 379 -18.34 -24.69 -9.37
CA LYS A 379 -17.96 -23.31 -9.63
C LYS A 379 -19.02 -22.35 -9.06
N HIS A 380 -18.56 -21.33 -8.37
CA HIS A 380 -19.38 -20.24 -7.88
C HIS A 380 -19.39 -19.07 -8.86
N TYR A 381 -18.20 -18.72 -9.34
CA TYR A 381 -17.98 -17.70 -10.37
C TYR A 381 -16.91 -18.20 -11.34
N ASP A 382 -17.06 -17.84 -12.61
CA ASP A 382 -16.09 -18.06 -13.69
C ASP A 382 -16.39 -17.02 -14.76
N TYR A 383 -15.59 -15.95 -14.84
CA TYR A 383 -15.80 -14.85 -15.76
C TYR A 383 -14.50 -14.18 -16.19
N ALA A 384 -14.56 -13.47 -17.31
CA ALA A 384 -13.54 -12.56 -17.76
C ALA A 384 -14.12 -11.14 -17.89
N VAL A 385 -13.25 -10.13 -17.76
CA VAL A 385 -13.62 -8.72 -17.95
C VAL A 385 -12.52 -8.04 -18.74
N LYS A 386 -12.89 -7.39 -19.84
CA LYS A 386 -12.01 -6.43 -20.50
C LYS A 386 -12.30 -5.04 -19.95
N SER A 387 -11.26 -4.32 -19.59
CA SER A 387 -11.35 -2.95 -19.11
C SER A 387 -10.62 -2.01 -20.08
N GLU A 388 -11.25 -0.89 -20.39
CA GLU A 388 -10.69 0.19 -21.19
C GLU A 388 -10.79 1.48 -20.38
N VAL A 389 -9.66 2.18 -20.25
CA VAL A 389 -9.59 3.47 -19.56
C VAL A 389 -8.99 4.50 -20.49
N ALA A 390 -9.67 5.64 -20.59
CA ALA A 390 -9.15 6.82 -21.27
C ALA A 390 -9.34 8.05 -20.38
N ALA A 391 -8.29 8.82 -20.19
CA ALA A 391 -8.36 10.03 -19.37
C ALA A 391 -7.50 11.15 -19.92
N ALA A 392 -7.97 12.37 -19.70
CA ALA A 392 -7.19 13.60 -19.94
C ALA A 392 -7.23 14.47 -18.69
N TYR A 393 -6.13 15.12 -18.38
CA TYR A 393 -6.03 15.99 -17.23
C TYR A 393 -5.20 17.24 -17.51
N ALA A 394 -5.45 18.28 -16.73
CA ALA A 394 -4.64 19.49 -16.71
C ALA A 394 -4.59 20.05 -15.28
N GLN A 395 -3.44 20.57 -14.88
CA GLN A 395 -3.21 21.28 -13.64
C GLN A 395 -2.39 22.54 -13.93
N VAL A 396 -2.86 23.66 -13.43
CA VAL A 396 -2.19 24.97 -13.53
C VAL A 396 -1.72 25.40 -12.16
N GLU A 397 -0.49 25.85 -12.06
CA GLU A 397 0.08 26.52 -10.89
C GLU A 397 0.46 27.93 -11.29
N GLN A 398 -0.16 28.92 -10.61
CA GLN A 398 -0.05 30.33 -10.92
C GLN A 398 0.37 31.13 -9.68
N PRO A 399 1.59 31.69 -9.63
CA PRO A 399 1.89 32.77 -8.71
C PRO A 399 1.03 33.99 -9.06
N VAL A 400 0.17 34.41 -8.12
CA VAL A 400 -0.70 35.58 -8.30
C VAL A 400 -0.19 36.82 -7.55
N MET A 401 0.65 36.57 -6.54
CA MET A 401 1.40 37.56 -5.78
C MET A 401 2.76 36.96 -5.40
N GLU A 402 3.72 37.78 -5.00
CA GLU A 402 5.06 37.33 -4.59
C GLU A 402 5.05 36.14 -3.61
N LYS A 403 4.04 36.09 -2.72
CA LYS A 403 3.91 35.06 -1.67
C LYS A 403 2.70 34.14 -1.84
N LEU A 404 1.88 34.29 -2.87
CA LEU A 404 0.65 33.56 -3.07
C LEU A 404 0.67 32.81 -4.41
N LYS A 405 0.64 31.49 -4.33
CA LYS A 405 0.47 30.58 -5.49
C LYS A 405 -0.91 29.93 -5.43
N LEU A 406 -1.63 29.93 -6.54
CA LEU A 406 -2.88 29.22 -6.72
C LEU A 406 -2.63 28.00 -7.61
N THR A 407 -3.28 26.90 -7.27
CA THR A 407 -3.29 25.68 -8.09
C THR A 407 -4.72 25.31 -8.45
N GLY A 408 -4.98 25.06 -9.71
CA GLY A 408 -6.25 24.53 -10.22
C GLY A 408 -6.00 23.30 -11.07
N GLY A 409 -6.77 22.22 -10.89
CA GLY A 409 -6.60 21.01 -11.67
C GLY A 409 -7.93 20.31 -11.94
N ALA A 410 -8.01 19.63 -13.07
CA ALA A 410 -9.17 18.84 -13.46
C ALA A 410 -8.74 17.60 -14.28
N ARG A 411 -9.50 16.52 -14.13
CA ARG A 411 -9.38 15.28 -14.91
C ARG A 411 -10.75 14.79 -15.35
N LEU A 412 -10.86 14.46 -16.60
CA LEU A 412 -11.97 13.71 -17.16
C LEU A 412 -11.49 12.28 -17.43
N GLU A 413 -12.20 11.30 -16.90
CA GLU A 413 -11.87 9.88 -17.04
C GLU A 413 -13.09 9.10 -17.47
N TYR A 414 -12.91 8.22 -18.43
CA TYR A 414 -13.88 7.24 -18.91
C TYR A 414 -13.34 5.84 -18.66
N VAL A 415 -14.15 4.99 -18.04
CA VAL A 415 -13.86 3.58 -17.75
C VAL A 415 -14.98 2.75 -18.37
N ASN A 416 -14.64 1.73 -19.14
CA ASN A 416 -15.58 0.78 -19.71
C ASN A 416 -15.19 -0.64 -19.34
N TYR A 417 -16.16 -1.45 -18.92
CA TYR A 417 -16.01 -2.87 -18.64
C TYR A 417 -16.86 -3.68 -19.59
N ASP A 418 -16.27 -4.71 -20.22
CA ASP A 418 -16.97 -5.71 -21.05
C ASP A 418 -16.88 -7.05 -20.31
N TYR A 419 -17.96 -7.43 -19.63
CA TYR A 419 -18.06 -8.62 -18.79
C TYR A 419 -18.57 -9.80 -19.60
N ASP A 420 -17.84 -10.91 -19.54
CA ASP A 420 -18.13 -12.19 -20.19
C ASP A 420 -18.28 -13.30 -19.13
N ASN A 421 -19.51 -13.74 -18.92
CA ASN A 421 -19.86 -14.80 -17.98
C ASN A 421 -19.61 -16.18 -18.61
N LYS A 422 -18.69 -16.94 -18.08
CA LYS A 422 -18.36 -18.30 -18.54
C LYS A 422 -19.29 -19.37 -17.95
N MET A 423 -20.38 -18.99 -17.27
CA MET A 423 -21.32 -19.87 -16.59
C MET A 423 -22.75 -19.54 -16.96
N ILE A 424 -23.68 -20.34 -16.46
CA ILE A 424 -25.11 -20.06 -16.55
C ILE A 424 -25.42 -18.83 -15.68
N ALA A 425 -26.05 -17.82 -16.26
CA ALA A 425 -26.45 -16.61 -15.54
C ALA A 425 -27.54 -16.93 -14.50
N GLY A 426 -27.53 -16.16 -13.41
CA GLY A 426 -28.51 -16.27 -12.34
C GLY A 426 -28.00 -16.95 -11.07
N ASN A 427 -28.95 -17.21 -10.16
CA ASN A 427 -28.71 -17.73 -8.81
C ASN A 427 -28.90 -19.26 -8.79
N THR A 428 -28.01 -19.99 -9.43
CA THR A 428 -28.08 -21.47 -9.57
C THR A 428 -26.74 -22.12 -9.23
N ARG A 429 -26.71 -23.44 -9.15
CA ARG A 429 -25.48 -24.26 -9.22
C ARG A 429 -24.82 -24.05 -10.57
N ASP A 430 -23.61 -24.57 -10.72
CA ASP A 430 -22.87 -24.52 -11.98
C ASP A 430 -23.53 -25.32 -13.12
N ASP A 431 -24.32 -26.35 -12.78
CA ASP A 431 -25.13 -27.16 -13.70
C ASP A 431 -26.52 -26.57 -14.02
N GLY A 432 -26.83 -25.40 -13.47
CA GLY A 432 -28.13 -24.72 -13.64
C GLY A 432 -29.23 -25.15 -12.67
N THR A 433 -29.00 -26.14 -11.81
CA THR A 433 -29.99 -26.56 -10.81
C THR A 433 -30.06 -25.59 -9.64
N SER A 434 -31.21 -25.54 -8.94
CA SER A 434 -31.44 -24.65 -7.81
C SER A 434 -30.91 -25.26 -6.51
N CYS A 435 -30.40 -24.41 -5.60
CA CYS A 435 -30.15 -24.81 -4.22
C CYS A 435 -31.47 -24.75 -3.41
N VAL A 436 -31.55 -25.54 -2.33
CA VAL A 436 -32.65 -25.43 -1.37
C VAL A 436 -32.61 -24.05 -0.69
N GLY A 437 -33.63 -23.25 -0.87
CA GLY A 437 -33.66 -21.86 -0.38
C GLY A 437 -32.95 -20.85 -1.25
N GLY A 438 -32.53 -21.22 -2.49
CA GLY A 438 -31.70 -20.40 -3.40
C GLY A 438 -30.23 -20.54 -3.12
N CYS A 439 -29.38 -20.44 -4.15
CA CYS A 439 -27.93 -20.44 -3.95
C CYS A 439 -27.43 -19.10 -3.38
N LEU A 440 -26.27 -19.09 -2.74
CA LEU A 440 -25.64 -17.85 -2.30
C LEU A 440 -25.13 -17.03 -3.49
N TYR A 441 -24.54 -17.67 -4.46
CA TYR A 441 -23.79 -17.05 -5.56
C TYR A 441 -24.72 -16.72 -6.73
N SER A 442 -24.60 -15.52 -7.27
CA SER A 442 -25.40 -15.03 -8.38
C SER A 442 -24.48 -14.41 -9.44
N ARG A 443 -24.76 -14.65 -10.69
CA ARG A 443 -23.95 -14.25 -11.84
C ARG A 443 -24.80 -13.45 -12.80
N PRO A 444 -24.41 -12.21 -13.16
CA PRO A 444 -25.10 -11.50 -14.25
C PRO A 444 -24.92 -12.22 -15.58
N ALA A 445 -25.79 -11.95 -16.54
CA ALA A 445 -25.53 -12.25 -17.95
C ALA A 445 -24.43 -11.31 -18.46
N ASP A 446 -23.85 -11.64 -19.63
CA ASP A 446 -22.90 -10.78 -20.33
C ASP A 446 -23.44 -9.37 -20.42
N ARG A 447 -22.58 -8.40 -20.12
CA ARG A 447 -22.97 -6.99 -20.10
C ARG A 447 -21.78 -6.04 -20.22
N LYS A 448 -22.10 -4.79 -20.57
CA LYS A 448 -21.15 -3.69 -20.54
C LYS A 448 -21.57 -2.66 -19.52
N ASP A 449 -20.61 -2.12 -18.80
CA ASP A 449 -20.80 -1.06 -17.84
C ASP A 449 -19.78 0.05 -18.10
N ASP A 450 -20.23 1.29 -18.11
CA ASP A 450 -19.35 2.43 -18.31
C ASP A 450 -19.53 3.50 -17.22
N PHE A 451 -18.44 4.18 -16.91
CA PHE A 451 -18.39 5.21 -15.90
C PHE A 451 -17.61 6.40 -16.43
N THR A 452 -18.20 7.58 -16.31
CA THR A 452 -17.51 8.84 -16.58
C THR A 452 -17.38 9.64 -15.31
N SER A 453 -16.17 10.10 -15.00
CA SER A 453 -15.90 10.89 -13.80
C SER A 453 -15.17 12.18 -14.11
N PHE A 454 -15.48 13.23 -13.33
CA PHE A 454 -14.83 14.54 -13.41
C PHE A 454 -14.23 14.90 -12.03
N THR A 455 -12.95 14.67 -11.88
CA THR A 455 -12.17 15.01 -10.69
C THR A 455 -11.66 16.44 -10.79
N SER A 456 -11.68 17.19 -9.68
CA SER A 456 -11.19 18.57 -9.65
C SER A 456 -10.46 18.90 -8.34
N LYS A 457 -9.49 19.82 -8.43
CA LYS A 457 -8.71 20.34 -7.30
C LYS A 457 -8.56 21.84 -7.44
N VAL A 458 -8.68 22.54 -6.32
CA VAL A 458 -8.26 23.93 -6.18
C VAL A 458 -7.44 24.05 -4.92
N ALA A 459 -6.34 24.81 -4.97
CA ALA A 459 -5.51 25.03 -3.81
C ALA A 459 -4.90 26.43 -3.82
N ALA A 460 -4.57 26.90 -2.63
CA ALA A 460 -3.80 28.13 -2.41
C ALA A 460 -2.65 27.82 -1.46
N THR A 461 -1.46 28.24 -1.82
CA THR A 461 -0.26 28.16 -0.98
C THR A 461 0.24 29.58 -0.73
N TYR A 462 0.52 29.90 0.53
CA TYR A 462 0.96 31.23 0.93
C TYR A 462 2.23 31.17 1.79
N ASP A 463 3.29 31.81 1.33
CA ASP A 463 4.54 31.98 2.07
C ASP A 463 4.36 33.00 3.18
N LEU A 464 4.02 32.52 4.39
CA LEU A 464 3.78 33.40 5.54
C LEU A 464 5.08 34.08 6.02
N SER A 465 6.19 33.34 5.98
CA SER A 465 7.55 33.82 6.22
C SER A 465 8.56 32.88 5.53
N ASP A 466 9.84 33.24 5.49
CA ASP A 466 10.90 32.45 4.83
C ASP A 466 11.00 30.99 5.30
N GLY A 467 10.50 30.69 6.47
CA GLY A 467 10.51 29.30 7.02
C GLY A 467 9.14 28.69 7.23
N LEU A 468 8.04 29.31 6.76
CA LEU A 468 6.67 28.84 7.02
C LEU A 468 5.74 29.07 5.83
N ILE A 469 5.19 27.95 5.33
CA ILE A 469 4.15 27.94 4.31
C ILE A 469 2.85 27.46 4.94
N VAL A 470 1.74 28.07 4.54
CA VAL A 470 0.39 27.61 4.81
C VAL A 470 -0.34 27.31 3.52
N TYR A 471 -1.22 26.32 3.52
CA TYR A 471 -2.00 25.98 2.35
C TYR A 471 -3.45 25.65 2.70
N LEU A 472 -4.32 25.81 1.70
CA LEU A 472 -5.71 25.39 1.73
C LEU A 472 -6.01 24.66 0.41
N THR A 473 -6.59 23.48 0.50
CA THR A 473 -6.92 22.65 -0.66
C THR A 473 -8.36 22.16 -0.58
N GLY A 474 -9.09 22.27 -1.69
CA GLY A 474 -10.38 21.65 -1.91
C GLY A 474 -10.30 20.69 -3.08
N THR A 475 -10.79 19.46 -2.92
CA THR A 475 -10.71 18.43 -3.96
C THR A 475 -12.00 17.63 -4.01
N ARG A 476 -12.47 17.34 -5.22
CA ARG A 476 -13.50 16.33 -5.50
C ARG A 476 -12.88 15.19 -6.28
N ALA A 477 -13.03 13.96 -5.81
CA ALA A 477 -12.51 12.76 -6.44
C ALA A 477 -13.60 11.70 -6.59
N TYR A 478 -13.38 10.77 -7.52
CA TYR A 478 -14.31 9.69 -7.84
C TYR A 478 -13.58 8.35 -7.90
N ARG A 479 -14.33 7.26 -7.70
CA ARG A 479 -13.91 5.88 -7.96
C ARG A 479 -15.03 5.15 -8.70
N ALA A 480 -14.75 4.61 -9.89
CA ALA A 480 -15.63 3.66 -10.53
C ALA A 480 -15.77 2.40 -9.68
N PRO A 481 -16.91 1.71 -9.67
CA PRO A 481 -17.04 0.42 -9.03
C PRO A 481 -16.04 -0.59 -9.58
N ASP A 482 -15.53 -1.48 -8.72
CA ASP A 482 -14.64 -2.55 -9.14
C ASP A 482 -15.41 -3.71 -9.76
N THR A 483 -14.74 -4.48 -10.61
CA THR A 483 -15.35 -5.62 -11.32
C THR A 483 -15.94 -6.66 -10.37
N SER A 484 -15.32 -6.86 -9.19
CA SER A 484 -15.86 -7.76 -8.16
C SER A 484 -17.10 -7.20 -7.46
N GLU A 485 -17.26 -5.87 -7.38
CA GLU A 485 -18.48 -5.23 -6.86
C GLU A 485 -19.65 -5.35 -7.84
N LEU A 486 -19.36 -5.29 -9.14
CA LEU A 486 -20.36 -5.36 -10.21
C LEU A 486 -20.77 -6.80 -10.54
N TYR A 487 -19.85 -7.78 -10.48
CA TYR A 487 -20.05 -9.09 -11.10
C TYR A 487 -20.01 -10.27 -10.11
N ARG A 488 -19.48 -10.08 -8.92
CA ARG A 488 -19.45 -11.11 -7.87
C ARG A 488 -20.66 -10.94 -6.94
N LEU A 489 -21.85 -11.21 -7.49
CA LEU A 489 -23.13 -10.94 -6.83
C LEU A 489 -23.56 -12.09 -5.92
N GLN A 490 -24.54 -11.81 -5.06
CA GLN A 490 -25.09 -12.80 -4.13
C GLN A 490 -26.60 -12.79 -4.13
N ARG A 491 -27.17 -13.89 -3.62
CA ARG A 491 -28.63 -14.08 -3.49
C ARG A 491 -29.31 -13.95 -4.86
N GLN A 492 -30.43 -13.25 -4.93
CA GLN A 492 -31.16 -13.01 -6.18
C GLN A 492 -30.76 -11.73 -6.90
N GLN A 493 -29.67 -11.08 -6.51
CA GLN A 493 -29.18 -9.94 -7.25
C GLN A 493 -28.68 -10.39 -8.61
N SER A 494 -29.37 -10.01 -9.68
CA SER A 494 -28.99 -10.33 -11.08
C SER A 494 -28.15 -9.24 -11.71
N ILE A 495 -28.25 -8.00 -11.21
CA ILE A 495 -27.52 -6.82 -11.66
C ILE A 495 -27.19 -5.99 -10.43
N ALA A 496 -25.96 -5.52 -10.33
CA ALA A 496 -25.56 -4.44 -9.44
C ALA A 496 -25.55 -3.14 -10.26
N ASP A 497 -26.55 -2.29 -10.00
CA ASP A 497 -26.62 -0.95 -10.57
C ASP A 497 -25.96 0.00 -9.58
N LEU A 498 -24.65 0.24 -9.79
CA LEU A 498 -23.81 0.98 -8.86
C LEU A 498 -23.36 2.30 -9.47
N ASP A 499 -23.48 3.36 -8.69
CA ASP A 499 -22.89 4.67 -9.00
C ASP A 499 -21.41 4.69 -8.61
N SER A 500 -20.63 5.53 -9.28
CA SER A 500 -19.28 5.86 -8.83
C SER A 500 -19.30 6.48 -7.44
N GLU A 501 -18.41 6.04 -6.56
CA GLU A 501 -18.17 6.68 -5.27
C GLU A 501 -17.62 8.09 -5.49
N ARG A 502 -18.02 9.05 -4.66
CA ARG A 502 -17.54 10.44 -4.69
C ARG A 502 -17.01 10.86 -3.33
N LEU A 503 -15.89 11.55 -3.33
CA LEU A 503 -15.29 12.15 -2.13
C LEU A 503 -15.07 13.65 -2.34
N ASP A 504 -15.65 14.45 -1.45
CA ASP A 504 -15.39 15.88 -1.33
C ASP A 504 -14.48 16.12 -0.10
N SER A 505 -13.33 16.74 -0.31
CA SER A 505 -12.31 16.97 0.71
C SER A 505 -11.92 18.44 0.81
N VAL A 506 -11.77 18.92 2.05
CA VAL A 506 -11.11 20.19 2.35
C VAL A 506 -10.01 19.93 3.35
N GLU A 507 -8.83 20.47 3.08
CA GLU A 507 -7.64 20.37 3.92
C GLU A 507 -6.99 21.74 4.06
N ALA A 508 -6.60 22.08 5.30
CA ALA A 508 -5.74 23.21 5.57
C ALA A 508 -4.49 22.72 6.32
N GLY A 509 -3.33 23.23 5.97
CA GLY A 509 -2.10 22.81 6.60
C GLY A 509 -1.05 23.91 6.68
N ALA A 510 -0.03 23.64 7.48
CA ALA A 510 1.14 24.47 7.66
C ALA A 510 2.39 23.59 7.65
N ARG A 511 3.44 24.05 7.01
CA ARG A 511 4.71 23.36 6.88
C ARG A 511 5.84 24.35 7.02
N GLY A 512 6.86 23.98 7.78
CA GLY A 512 7.95 24.93 8.00
C GLY A 512 9.17 24.34 8.70
N ALA A 513 10.16 25.22 8.85
CA ALA A 513 11.38 24.96 9.59
C ALA A 513 11.69 26.12 10.53
N VAL A 514 12.13 25.81 11.76
CA VAL A 514 12.59 26.79 12.74
C VAL A 514 13.85 26.24 13.40
N GLY A 515 15.01 26.77 13.02
CA GLY A 515 16.28 26.21 13.43
C GLY A 515 16.39 24.71 13.08
N PRO A 516 16.72 23.83 14.03
CA PRO A 516 16.86 22.40 13.78
C PRO A 516 15.51 21.62 13.77
N LEU A 517 14.38 22.28 13.85
CA LEU A 517 13.05 21.69 13.84
C LEU A 517 12.38 21.90 12.50
N THR A 518 11.99 20.81 11.81
CA THR A 518 11.04 20.84 10.70
C THR A 518 9.69 20.29 11.14
N TYR A 519 8.60 20.83 10.61
CA TYR A 519 7.26 20.41 10.98
C TYR A 519 6.27 20.49 9.82
N SER A 520 5.29 19.60 9.85
CA SER A 520 4.11 19.61 8.99
C SER A 520 2.87 19.32 9.83
N LEU A 521 1.85 20.15 9.70
CA LEU A 521 0.56 20.03 10.38
C LEU A 521 -0.54 20.13 9.34
N ALA A 522 -1.56 19.28 9.43
CA ALA A 522 -2.73 19.35 8.56
C ALA A 522 -4.01 19.08 9.35
N VAL A 523 -5.08 19.75 8.98
CA VAL A 523 -6.45 19.46 9.40
C VAL A 523 -7.28 19.18 8.16
N PHE A 524 -8.09 18.14 8.21
CA PHE A 524 -8.90 17.73 7.07
C PHE A 524 -10.33 17.39 7.45
N THR A 525 -11.23 17.55 6.49
CA THR A 525 -12.59 17.04 6.53
C THR A 525 -12.95 16.50 5.15
N MET A 526 -13.53 15.30 5.13
CA MET A 526 -13.90 14.62 3.89
C MET A 526 -15.30 14.01 4.06
N ASN A 527 -16.13 14.18 3.03
CA ASN A 527 -17.45 13.56 2.94
C ASN A 527 -17.47 12.64 1.73
N LYS A 528 -17.85 11.40 1.96
CA LYS A 528 -17.95 10.38 0.92
C LYS A 528 -19.42 10.01 0.69
N ASP A 529 -19.86 10.10 -0.54
CA ASP A 529 -21.18 9.70 -1.03
C ASP A 529 -21.06 8.47 -1.92
N ASN A 530 -22.19 7.76 -2.11
CA ASN A 530 -22.31 6.56 -2.91
C ASN A 530 -21.36 5.43 -2.46
N VAL A 531 -21.10 5.34 -1.14
CA VAL A 531 -20.27 4.26 -0.59
C VAL A 531 -20.90 2.91 -0.94
N ILE A 532 -20.09 2.04 -1.57
CA ILE A 532 -20.53 0.70 -1.96
C ILE A 532 -20.41 -0.24 -0.75
N PHE A 533 -21.51 -0.94 -0.44
CA PHE A 533 -21.56 -1.92 0.63
C PHE A 533 -22.58 -3.02 0.31
N ARG A 534 -22.63 -4.07 1.13
CA ARG A 534 -23.62 -5.13 1.01
C ARG A 534 -24.74 -4.92 2.02
N ASP A 535 -25.97 -4.80 1.54
CA ASP A 535 -27.16 -4.61 2.41
C ASP A 535 -27.64 -5.93 3.04
N SER A 536 -28.65 -5.85 3.89
CA SER A 536 -29.23 -7.01 4.61
C SER A 536 -29.85 -8.07 3.70
N SER A 537 -30.12 -7.76 2.44
CA SER A 537 -30.55 -8.72 1.42
C SER A 537 -29.35 -9.45 0.78
N GLY A 538 -28.12 -9.05 1.09
CA GLY A 538 -26.90 -9.53 0.47
C GLY A 538 -26.61 -8.88 -0.89
N PHE A 539 -27.22 -7.72 -1.18
CA PHE A 539 -27.07 -7.01 -2.43
C PHE A 539 -26.00 -5.93 -2.34
N ASN A 540 -25.15 -5.82 -3.35
CA ASN A 540 -24.22 -4.72 -3.50
C ASN A 540 -25.00 -3.47 -3.92
N VAL A 541 -24.88 -2.38 -3.16
CA VAL A 541 -25.57 -1.11 -3.34
C VAL A 541 -24.64 0.06 -3.12
N SER A 542 -24.86 1.19 -3.81
CA SER A 542 -24.01 2.40 -3.77
C SER A 542 -24.73 3.60 -3.15
N ASN A 543 -25.34 3.44 -1.97
CA ASN A 543 -26.10 4.51 -1.33
C ASN A 543 -25.65 4.83 0.11
N GLY A 544 -24.47 4.37 0.49
CA GLY A 544 -23.84 4.69 1.75
C GLY A 544 -23.23 6.10 1.75
N LYS A 545 -23.04 6.64 2.96
CA LYS A 545 -22.36 7.92 3.19
C LYS A 545 -21.47 7.85 4.41
N THR A 546 -20.28 8.45 4.31
CA THR A 546 -19.35 8.50 5.44
C THR A 546 -18.71 9.88 5.56
N ARG A 547 -18.28 10.20 6.79
CA ARG A 547 -17.53 11.43 7.09
C ARG A 547 -16.23 11.09 7.77
N HIS A 548 -15.17 11.76 7.35
CA HIS A 548 -13.83 11.60 7.88
C HIS A 548 -13.28 12.98 8.23
N LYS A 549 -12.76 13.14 9.44
CA LYS A 549 -12.12 14.38 9.87
C LYS A 549 -10.98 14.09 10.83
N GLY A 550 -9.92 14.87 10.74
CA GLY A 550 -8.77 14.62 11.59
C GLY A 550 -7.73 15.72 11.54
N VAL A 551 -6.73 15.51 12.36
CA VAL A 551 -5.51 16.29 12.45
C VAL A 551 -4.33 15.34 12.28
N GLU A 552 -3.35 15.74 11.49
CA GLU A 552 -2.10 15.04 11.27
C GLU A 552 -0.93 15.94 11.61
N TYR A 553 0.13 15.34 12.12
CA TYR A 553 1.38 16.04 12.41
C TYR A 553 2.58 15.18 12.06
N GLU A 554 3.66 15.85 11.65
CA GLU A 554 4.98 15.26 11.45
C GLU A 554 6.03 16.29 11.91
N LEU A 555 6.91 15.88 12.81
CA LEU A 555 7.89 16.73 13.48
C LEU A 555 9.24 16.03 13.39
N ASN A 556 10.27 16.72 12.89
CA ASN A 556 11.65 16.25 12.92
C ASN A 556 12.50 17.32 13.62
N TRP A 557 13.13 16.93 14.72
CA TRP A 557 13.94 17.80 15.53
C TRP A 557 15.34 17.22 15.75
N SER A 558 16.35 17.95 15.32
CA SER A 558 17.76 17.57 15.52
C SER A 558 18.43 18.48 16.57
N PRO A 559 18.13 18.26 17.89
CA PRO A 559 18.69 19.09 18.95
C PRO A 559 20.23 19.04 19.04
N LEU A 560 20.81 17.95 18.58
CA LEU A 560 22.25 17.71 18.50
C LEU A 560 22.58 17.20 17.09
N ALA A 561 23.81 17.38 16.68
CA ALA A 561 24.26 16.93 15.33
C ALA A 561 24.15 15.42 15.13
N ASP A 562 24.17 14.65 16.20
CA ASP A 562 24.13 13.19 16.22
C ASP A 562 22.80 12.61 16.70
N LEU A 563 21.81 13.44 17.07
CA LEU A 563 20.51 13.02 17.56
C LEU A 563 19.37 13.66 16.79
N THR A 564 18.53 12.83 16.19
CA THR A 564 17.27 13.24 15.55
C THR A 564 16.08 12.60 16.26
N LEU A 565 15.12 13.43 16.65
CA LEU A 565 13.85 13.02 17.23
C LEU A 565 12.75 13.26 16.22
N THR A 566 11.98 12.23 15.90
CA THR A 566 10.85 12.32 14.97
C THR A 566 9.56 11.94 15.69
N GLY A 567 8.52 12.74 15.53
CA GLY A 567 7.16 12.43 15.95
C GLY A 567 6.21 12.54 14.78
N ALA A 568 5.42 11.52 14.51
CA ALA A 568 4.41 11.52 13.46
C ALA A 568 3.12 10.89 13.98
N GLY A 569 1.98 11.43 13.59
CA GLY A 569 0.72 10.84 14.03
C GLY A 569 -0.52 11.50 13.47
N THR A 570 -1.62 10.81 13.72
CA THR A 570 -2.96 11.18 13.29
C THR A 570 -3.93 11.01 14.45
N TYR A 571 -4.80 12.00 14.61
CA TYR A 571 -6.03 11.86 15.39
C TYR A 571 -7.20 12.08 14.45
N ALA A 572 -7.99 11.04 14.19
CA ALA A 572 -9.08 11.10 13.22
C ALA A 572 -10.38 10.47 13.74
N LYS A 573 -11.49 10.97 13.23
CA LYS A 573 -12.82 10.44 13.45
C LYS A 573 -13.45 10.08 12.10
N HIS A 574 -13.83 8.80 11.95
CA HIS A 574 -14.55 8.27 10.80
C HIS A 574 -15.93 7.84 11.26
N THR A 575 -16.99 8.35 10.62
CA THR A 575 -18.38 8.07 11.03
C THR A 575 -19.24 7.72 9.84
N TYR A 576 -20.19 6.84 10.07
CA TYR A 576 -21.32 6.64 9.17
C TYR A 576 -22.21 7.88 9.14
N ASP A 577 -22.76 8.20 7.98
CA ASP A 577 -23.70 9.30 7.78
C ASP A 577 -25.01 8.82 7.09
N PHE A 578 -25.41 7.58 7.37
CA PHE A 578 -26.63 6.98 6.88
C PHE A 578 -27.14 5.93 7.87
N ASN A 579 -28.40 5.49 7.68
CA ASN A 579 -29.01 4.43 8.47
C ASN A 579 -29.40 3.28 7.54
N ARG A 580 -28.86 2.08 7.77
CA ARG A 580 -29.13 0.90 6.94
C ARG A 580 -28.78 -0.39 7.67
N SER A 581 -29.65 -1.41 7.53
CA SER A 581 -29.26 -2.78 7.89
C SER A 581 -28.35 -3.36 6.81
N ILE A 582 -27.26 -4.00 7.22
CA ILE A 582 -26.22 -4.57 6.36
C ILE A 582 -26.18 -6.09 6.47
N ASP A 583 -25.43 -6.72 5.56
CA ASP A 583 -25.17 -8.16 5.61
C ASP A 583 -24.53 -8.54 6.97
N GLY A 584 -24.81 -9.75 7.46
CA GLY A 584 -24.36 -10.18 8.79
C GLY A 584 -25.30 -9.79 9.94
N GLY A 585 -26.39 -9.03 9.68
CA GLY A 585 -27.46 -8.73 10.65
C GLY A 585 -27.18 -7.49 11.50
N GLU A 586 -26.18 -6.72 11.20
CA GLU A 586 -25.90 -5.43 11.85
C GLU A 586 -26.71 -4.30 11.24
N THR A 587 -26.87 -3.22 12.00
CA THR A 587 -27.52 -1.99 11.51
C THR A 587 -26.58 -0.79 11.70
N ILE A 588 -26.18 -0.22 10.58
CA ILE A 588 -25.47 1.06 10.56
C ILE A 588 -26.42 2.16 11.01
N VAL A 589 -25.93 3.02 11.91
CA VAL A 589 -26.65 4.20 12.42
C VAL A 589 -25.78 5.42 12.21
N SER A 590 -26.35 6.47 11.63
CA SER A 590 -25.69 7.74 11.40
C SER A 590 -25.09 8.32 12.69
N GLY A 591 -23.85 8.81 12.61
CA GLY A 591 -23.08 9.35 13.74
C GLY A 591 -22.27 8.31 14.51
N LYS A 592 -22.50 7.00 14.33
CA LYS A 592 -21.65 5.95 14.89
C LYS A 592 -20.27 5.95 14.21
N ASP A 593 -19.27 5.55 14.97
CA ASP A 593 -17.92 5.36 14.42
C ASP A 593 -17.89 4.18 13.45
N ILE A 594 -17.17 4.34 12.37
CA ILE A 594 -16.89 3.21 11.48
C ILE A 594 -15.90 2.29 12.20
N ASP A 595 -16.18 1.00 12.14
CA ASP A 595 -15.35 -0.03 12.75
C ASP A 595 -13.95 -0.12 12.11
N THR A 596 -13.02 -0.78 12.80
CA THR A 596 -11.62 -0.99 12.38
C THR A 596 -10.81 0.30 12.12
N ALA A 597 -11.25 1.43 12.65
CA ALA A 597 -10.61 2.74 12.53
C ALA A 597 -10.17 3.28 13.89
N PRO A 598 -8.90 3.14 14.29
CA PRO A 598 -8.41 3.71 15.54
C PRO A 598 -8.50 5.24 15.52
N ARG A 599 -8.80 5.81 16.71
CA ARG A 599 -8.87 7.28 16.87
C ARG A 599 -7.52 7.95 16.70
N HIS A 600 -6.45 7.27 17.05
CA HIS A 600 -5.10 7.76 16.88
C HIS A 600 -4.15 6.64 16.47
N VAL A 601 -3.21 7.00 15.63
CA VAL A 601 -2.04 6.20 15.30
C VAL A 601 -0.86 7.16 15.39
N ASN A 602 0.12 6.84 16.23
CA ASN A 602 1.27 7.70 16.46
C ASN A 602 2.57 6.89 16.43
N THR A 603 3.64 7.52 15.99
CA THR A 603 5.01 7.02 16.11
C THR A 603 5.91 8.09 16.72
N ALA A 604 6.83 7.69 17.58
CA ALA A 604 7.92 8.54 18.03
C ALA A 604 9.23 7.78 17.88
N ARG A 605 10.24 8.44 17.32
CA ARG A 605 11.53 7.82 17.01
C ARG A 605 12.66 8.71 17.55
N ALA A 606 13.69 8.07 18.10
CA ALA A 606 14.94 8.71 18.47
C ALA A 606 16.06 7.99 17.72
N LEU A 607 16.65 8.64 16.72
CA LEU A 607 17.79 8.15 15.96
C LEU A 607 19.04 8.83 16.50
N TRP A 608 19.98 8.04 17.06
CA TRP A 608 21.22 8.52 17.64
C TRP A 608 22.42 7.88 16.97
N ALA A 609 23.28 8.71 16.36
CA ALA A 609 24.57 8.32 15.83
C ALA A 609 25.64 8.41 16.93
N PHE A 610 25.59 7.46 17.89
CA PHE A 610 26.44 7.45 19.10
C PHE A 610 27.93 7.23 18.81
N MET A 611 28.27 6.80 17.62
CA MET A 611 29.64 6.72 17.07
C MET A 611 29.62 7.06 15.58
N PRO A 612 30.73 7.53 14.98
CA PRO A 612 30.79 7.84 13.54
C PRO A 612 30.37 6.67 12.63
N ALA A 613 30.60 5.43 13.07
CA ALA A 613 30.30 4.22 12.32
C ALA A 613 29.03 3.50 12.79
N ALA A 614 28.35 3.99 13.84
CA ALA A 614 27.22 3.27 14.42
C ALA A 614 26.07 4.18 14.85
N ARG A 615 24.87 3.72 14.61
CA ARG A 615 23.64 4.42 14.97
C ARG A 615 22.63 3.48 15.63
N ALA A 616 21.78 4.02 16.47
CA ALA A 616 20.67 3.32 17.09
C ALA A 616 19.38 4.09 16.86
N GLU A 617 18.30 3.41 16.57
CA GLU A 617 16.95 3.98 16.56
C GLU A 617 16.07 3.26 17.58
N LEU A 618 15.47 4.04 18.47
CA LEU A 618 14.38 3.58 19.34
C LEU A 618 13.08 4.13 18.76
N GLU A 619 12.12 3.25 18.49
CA GLU A 619 10.81 3.59 17.95
C GLU A 619 9.69 3.14 18.87
N TRP A 620 8.81 4.07 19.23
CA TRP A 620 7.52 3.78 19.86
C TRP A 620 6.41 3.90 18.82
N VAL A 621 5.53 2.89 18.78
CA VAL A 621 4.35 2.83 17.92
C VAL A 621 3.13 2.69 18.82
N SER A 622 2.13 3.55 18.63
CA SER A 622 0.88 3.56 19.40
C SER A 622 -0.32 3.48 18.46
N VAL A 623 -1.13 2.46 18.61
CA VAL A 623 -2.41 2.29 17.94
C VAL A 623 -3.52 2.39 18.96
N GLY A 624 -4.38 3.39 18.81
CA GLY A 624 -5.50 3.63 19.71
C GLY A 624 -6.58 2.57 19.65
N SER A 625 -7.44 2.59 20.64
CA SER A 625 -8.62 1.71 20.65
C SER A 625 -9.60 2.05 19.53
N TYR A 626 -10.32 1.04 19.04
CA TYR A 626 -11.34 1.19 18.01
C TYR A 626 -12.47 0.18 18.16
N TRP A 627 -13.63 0.49 17.55
CA TRP A 627 -14.75 -0.42 17.48
C TRP A 627 -14.48 -1.54 16.48
N ALA A 628 -14.87 -2.74 16.86
CA ALA A 628 -14.69 -3.95 16.04
C ALA A 628 -15.95 -4.32 15.23
N ASP A 629 -17.05 -3.57 15.42
CA ASP A 629 -18.35 -3.76 14.77
C ASP A 629 -19.03 -2.43 14.43
N ALA A 630 -19.89 -2.43 13.41
CA ALA A 630 -20.59 -1.24 12.93
C ALA A 630 -21.61 -0.68 13.93
N ILE A 631 -22.11 -1.52 14.86
CA ILE A 631 -23.04 -1.08 15.92
C ILE A 631 -22.35 -0.48 17.14
N ASN A 632 -21.00 -0.48 17.18
CA ASN A 632 -20.16 0.06 18.24
C ASN A 632 -20.44 -0.58 19.63
N GLN A 633 -20.51 -1.89 19.69
CA GLN A 633 -20.69 -2.64 20.93
C GLN A 633 -19.43 -3.39 21.37
N HIS A 634 -18.58 -3.77 20.42
CA HIS A 634 -17.37 -4.53 20.68
C HIS A 634 -16.16 -3.67 20.35
N LYS A 635 -15.10 -3.75 21.16
CA LYS A 635 -13.95 -2.85 21.07
C LYS A 635 -12.64 -3.62 21.16
N TYR A 636 -11.66 -3.19 20.40
CA TYR A 636 -10.25 -3.51 20.60
C TYR A 636 -9.60 -2.36 21.37
N ASP A 637 -8.80 -2.68 22.41
CA ASP A 637 -8.22 -1.66 23.29
C ASP A 637 -7.04 -0.90 22.70
N GLY A 638 -6.50 -1.37 21.55
CA GLY A 638 -5.27 -0.84 20.96
C GLY A 638 -4.01 -1.42 21.61
N HIS A 639 -2.85 -0.91 21.22
CA HIS A 639 -1.57 -1.38 21.73
C HIS A 639 -0.46 -0.34 21.54
N ASP A 640 0.58 -0.50 22.36
CA ASP A 640 1.85 0.22 22.25
C ASP A 640 2.98 -0.78 22.06
N LEU A 641 3.86 -0.52 21.10
CA LEU A 641 5.04 -1.32 20.81
C LEU A 641 6.30 -0.47 20.91
N LEU A 642 7.39 -1.09 21.31
CA LEU A 642 8.71 -0.50 21.34
C LEU A 642 9.64 -1.33 20.47
N ASN A 643 10.34 -0.70 19.51
CA ASN A 643 11.28 -1.35 18.60
C ASN A 643 12.66 -0.71 18.76
N LEU A 644 13.71 -1.51 18.65
CA LEU A 644 15.10 -1.05 18.68
C LEU A 644 15.82 -1.53 17.44
N ARG A 645 16.55 -0.63 16.79
CA ARG A 645 17.37 -0.93 15.61
C ARG A 645 18.79 -0.42 15.84
N LEU A 646 19.77 -1.19 15.42
CA LEU A 646 21.18 -0.87 15.48
C LEU A 646 21.78 -1.07 14.08
N GLY A 647 22.51 -0.09 13.61
CA GLY A 647 23.31 -0.17 12.38
C GLY A 647 24.76 0.14 12.68
N TRP A 648 25.66 -0.69 12.19
CA TRP A 648 27.10 -0.52 12.43
C TRP A 648 27.90 -0.82 11.16
N ASN A 649 28.63 0.18 10.65
CA ASN A 649 29.63 0.02 9.62
C ASN A 649 30.92 -0.50 10.27
N VAL A 650 31.08 -1.83 10.30
CA VAL A 650 32.23 -2.50 10.94
C VAL A 650 33.53 -2.16 10.20
N THR A 651 33.46 -2.04 8.89
CA THR A 651 34.51 -1.54 7.98
C THR A 651 33.86 -0.73 6.87
N ASP A 652 34.64 -0.17 5.94
CA ASP A 652 34.13 0.56 4.77
C ASP A 652 33.24 -0.32 3.87
N ASN A 653 33.41 -1.64 3.92
CA ASN A 653 32.70 -2.59 3.09
C ASN A 653 31.69 -3.46 3.87
N TRP A 654 31.82 -3.58 5.20
CA TRP A 654 30.94 -4.42 6.01
C TRP A 654 30.01 -3.58 6.87
N ASN A 655 28.73 -3.79 6.68
CA ASN A 655 27.65 -3.26 7.51
C ASN A 655 26.96 -4.40 8.25
N VAL A 656 26.69 -4.21 9.53
CA VAL A 656 25.90 -5.13 10.37
C VAL A 656 24.70 -4.39 10.91
N MET A 657 23.54 -4.97 10.78
CA MET A 657 22.30 -4.45 11.31
C MET A 657 21.66 -5.45 12.26
N ALA A 658 21.16 -4.96 13.39
CA ALA A 658 20.38 -5.75 14.33
C ALA A 658 19.08 -5.00 14.65
N ARG A 659 17.97 -5.71 14.70
CA ARG A 659 16.68 -5.12 15.05
C ARG A 659 15.94 -6.02 16.02
N VAL A 660 15.37 -5.41 17.06
CA VAL A 660 14.45 -6.05 17.99
C VAL A 660 13.09 -5.41 17.82
N ASN A 661 12.15 -6.14 17.26
CA ASN A 661 10.77 -5.70 17.18
C ASN A 661 10.02 -6.15 18.44
N ASN A 662 9.07 -5.32 18.91
CA ASN A 662 8.29 -5.57 20.13
C ASN A 662 9.19 -5.88 21.35
N LEU A 663 10.11 -4.96 21.65
CA LEU A 663 11.13 -5.09 22.72
C LEU A 663 10.52 -5.49 24.07
N THR A 664 9.32 -5.01 24.37
CA THR A 664 8.59 -5.26 25.63
C THR A 664 7.83 -6.58 25.65
N ASP A 665 7.85 -7.35 24.56
CA ASP A 665 7.12 -8.61 24.40
C ASP A 665 5.62 -8.49 24.68
N ARG A 666 5.02 -7.41 24.18
CA ARG A 666 3.60 -7.12 24.35
C ARG A 666 2.75 -8.09 23.53
N ALA A 667 1.77 -8.73 24.14
CA ALA A 667 0.73 -9.44 23.42
C ALA A 667 -0.26 -8.43 22.83
N TYR A 668 -0.44 -8.45 21.51
CA TYR A 668 -1.28 -7.52 20.77
C TYR A 668 -1.92 -8.20 19.54
N ALA A 669 -2.86 -7.53 18.90
CA ALA A 669 -3.38 -7.93 17.60
C ALA A 669 -3.05 -6.88 16.56
N ASP A 670 -2.50 -7.30 15.41
CA ASP A 670 -2.29 -6.45 14.24
C ASP A 670 -3.63 -5.96 13.68
N ARG A 671 -4.66 -6.82 13.79
CA ARG A 671 -6.03 -6.52 13.41
C ARG A 671 -7.01 -7.21 14.34
N ALA A 672 -8.13 -6.53 14.65
CA ALA A 672 -9.26 -7.07 15.37
C ALA A 672 -10.57 -6.64 14.71
N ASP A 673 -11.52 -7.55 14.62
CA ASP A 673 -12.90 -7.28 14.24
C ASP A 673 -13.89 -8.18 15.03
N TYR A 674 -15.17 -7.91 14.91
CA TYR A 674 -16.23 -8.73 15.48
C TYR A 674 -17.23 -9.11 14.40
N ALA A 675 -17.39 -10.40 14.16
CA ALA A 675 -18.35 -10.89 13.18
C ALA A 675 -18.85 -12.28 13.56
N PHE A 676 -20.07 -12.62 13.13
CA PHE A 676 -20.71 -13.90 13.42
C PHE A 676 -20.78 -14.25 14.91
N GLY A 677 -20.95 -13.22 15.76
CA GLY A 677 -21.08 -13.40 17.20
C GLY A 677 -19.76 -13.61 17.95
N ASN A 678 -18.59 -13.41 17.31
CA ASN A 678 -17.29 -13.65 17.92
C ASN A 678 -16.30 -12.52 17.65
N TYR A 679 -15.45 -12.21 18.65
CA TYR A 679 -14.23 -11.48 18.43
C TYR A 679 -13.29 -12.30 17.56
N ARG A 680 -12.69 -11.67 16.56
CA ARG A 680 -11.68 -12.25 15.69
C ARG A 680 -10.43 -11.38 15.74
N TYR A 681 -9.27 -12.02 15.90
CA TYR A 681 -7.98 -11.34 15.99
C TYR A 681 -6.98 -11.96 15.02
N PHE A 682 -6.19 -11.12 14.37
CA PHE A 682 -4.93 -11.50 13.74
C PHE A 682 -3.83 -11.15 14.76
N PRO A 683 -3.30 -12.13 15.50
CA PRO A 683 -2.37 -11.84 16.59
C PRO A 683 -1.04 -11.35 16.05
N GLY A 684 -0.48 -10.32 16.68
CA GLY A 684 0.84 -9.81 16.38
C GLY A 684 1.94 -10.70 16.96
N ARG A 685 3.10 -10.70 16.31
CA ARG A 685 4.27 -11.49 16.71
C ARG A 685 4.86 -10.92 18.02
N GLY A 686 5.25 -11.79 18.95
CA GLY A 686 5.98 -11.43 20.15
C GLY A 686 7.34 -10.78 19.86
N ARG A 687 8.19 -10.62 20.86
CA ARG A 687 9.54 -10.07 20.67
C ARG A 687 10.37 -10.92 19.71
N THR A 688 10.99 -10.26 18.72
CA THR A 688 11.84 -10.90 17.70
C THR A 688 13.16 -10.17 17.57
N LEU A 689 14.22 -10.92 17.28
CA LEU A 689 15.55 -10.40 16.96
C LEU A 689 15.94 -10.85 15.55
N PHE A 690 16.31 -9.90 14.71
CA PHE A 690 16.88 -10.16 13.38
C PHE A 690 18.29 -9.57 13.31
N VAL A 691 19.18 -10.22 12.60
CA VAL A 691 20.55 -9.76 12.36
C VAL A 691 20.89 -9.92 10.90
N GLU A 692 21.33 -8.84 10.25
CA GLU A 692 21.82 -8.81 8.88
C GLU A 692 23.30 -8.45 8.87
N ALA A 693 24.08 -9.17 8.05
CA ALA A 693 25.43 -8.79 7.68
C ALA A 693 25.45 -8.52 6.17
N ARG A 694 25.95 -7.34 5.77
CA ARG A 694 25.98 -6.88 4.39
C ARG A 694 27.41 -6.50 3.99
N TYR A 695 27.85 -7.02 2.85
CA TYR A 695 29.09 -6.63 2.21
C TYR A 695 28.79 -5.75 1.01
N GLU A 696 29.42 -4.58 0.93
CA GLU A 696 29.21 -3.59 -0.14
C GLU A 696 30.55 -3.17 -0.75
N VAL A 697 30.58 -3.11 -2.06
CA VAL A 697 31.63 -2.45 -2.84
C VAL A 697 31.01 -1.18 -3.42
N LYS A 698 31.55 -0.03 -3.03
CA LYS A 698 31.04 1.29 -3.44
C LYS A 698 31.39 1.61 -4.90
#